data_13b4048fb778d08a7a26aa48d3f2c3d4
#
_entry.id   13b4048fb778d08a7a26aa48d3f2c3d4
#
_cell.length_a   1.000
_cell.length_b   1.000
_cell.length_c   1.000
_cell.angle_alpha   90.00
_cell.angle_beta   90.00
_cell.angle_gamma   90.00
#
_symmetry.space_group_name_H-M   'P 1'
#
loop_
_entity.id
_entity.type
_entity.pdbx_description
1 polymer ?
#
loop_
_entity_poly.entity_id
_entity_poly.type
_entity_poly.pdbx_seq_one_letter_code
_entity_poly.pdbx_strand_id
1 'polypeptide(L)'
;MSRSSTSRRGSESRPELLSPAGSLEAFFAAMENGADAVYCGLPEFSARAKAKNVTFDDLDHMLDYAHERGRRIYVTLNTLIKEAELPTLVRTLADLEHLGVDAVIVQDAAVWRLARAHFPGLRLHASTQMTIHNAAGVRTLEKLGFSRAVLARELTLEEIAALRKQTRLELEHFVHGALCFSFSGQCYFSSWLGGQSGNRGRCAQPCRRRYRYQQQQGYYFSPNDLCAIDLLPDLIAAGVGSLKIEGRMKSAEYVAAVVGAYRQVIDAAPAQRKDAVREAKQALKLSFGRLPTRGFLTGPRPTDIAVPSVKGATGRFLGEISAAGRSSISFKTRDALHVGDRLRVQPRSDQAGTAFTVKTLNVGRRSAKQAPGGTLVNVPSPFENRFKKGDAVFKVSSRKAFTLSDAACRRRLKGAAPRPLPISLSVRLQNGQLQLKAQSGEVTLERSFDVSSFAAHKNPLNTETLKEVFARGGDTPLELAELHAADLPPVVIPPRELKEIRRTFYGELGGLIARGREQQRRAHLEQAQAALLPEKQAAAAKDARLTVALGSLRDLHLLNDPTVDRIIVPLVPHRAADIAAGAAKLRNRREQVIWDLPFILFDTTWQQARDAVRALVSAGFHSFRLNNLGHFELFDGVREREALKLTAGYRLFSLNSQAASAWKDLGVGEVTLYPEDDRENLAALLRRDTGVETAITVHGQIPLITSRIHIRGVRSDRPVVSDRDEKYIVQSRGGLTTISSETDFSLIGHLAELRAMGADRFVVDLAHVGAFSPRGKQILAAYAEDRPPAQTSSFNFERELV
;
A
#
# COMPACT_ATOMS: atom_id res chain seq x y z
N MET A 1 -7.91 -5.56 39.13
CA MET A 1 -9.29 -6.08 39.26
C MET A 1 -9.91 -6.14 37.88
N SER A 2 -10.21 -7.35 37.45
CA SER A 2 -10.74 -7.67 36.15
C SER A 2 -12.16 -7.13 35.98
N ARG A 3 -12.37 -6.31 34.94
CA ARG A 3 -13.74 -6.08 34.45
C ARG A 3 -13.96 -6.96 33.23
N SER A 4 -14.78 -7.98 33.45
CA SER A 4 -15.35 -8.86 32.45
C SER A 4 -16.11 -8.04 31.40
N SER A 5 -15.61 -7.99 30.17
CA SER A 5 -16.40 -7.57 29.02
C SER A 5 -17.26 -8.72 28.58
N THR A 6 -18.52 -8.73 29.04
CA THR A 6 -19.59 -9.56 28.50
C THR A 6 -19.73 -9.34 27.01
N SER A 7 -19.52 -10.39 26.25
CA SER A 7 -19.71 -10.47 24.81
C SER A 7 -21.15 -10.13 24.41
N ARG A 8 -21.38 -8.96 23.85
CA ARG A 8 -22.58 -8.72 23.04
C ARG A 8 -22.38 -9.36 21.67
N ARG A 9 -22.77 -10.61 21.52
CA ARG A 9 -23.13 -11.18 20.22
C ARG A 9 -24.41 -10.48 19.75
N GLY A 10 -24.36 -9.86 18.54
CA GLY A 10 -25.59 -9.51 17.84
C GLY A 10 -25.81 -8.03 17.49
N SER A 11 -24.77 -7.30 17.02
CA SER A 11 -24.96 -6.24 16.03
C SER A 11 -23.85 -6.41 15.00
N GLU A 12 -24.22 -6.60 13.72
CA GLU A 12 -23.25 -6.51 12.62
C GLU A 12 -22.57 -5.14 12.75
N SER A 13 -21.33 -5.11 13.20
CA SER A 13 -20.59 -3.86 13.31
C SER A 13 -20.46 -3.28 11.90
N ARG A 14 -20.98 -2.07 11.72
CA ARG A 14 -20.93 -1.34 10.45
C ARG A 14 -19.46 -1.24 10.00
N PRO A 15 -19.13 -1.64 8.77
CA PRO A 15 -17.76 -1.55 8.27
C PRO A 15 -17.35 -0.09 8.08
N GLU A 16 -16.08 0.18 8.27
CA GLU A 16 -15.46 1.46 7.96
C GLU A 16 -15.45 1.71 6.44
N LEU A 17 -15.90 2.86 5.97
CA LEU A 17 -15.75 3.31 4.59
C LEU A 17 -14.49 4.18 4.49
N LEU A 18 -13.42 3.61 3.88
CA LEU A 18 -12.13 4.24 3.75
C LEU A 18 -11.96 4.88 2.38
N SER A 19 -11.82 6.21 2.34
CA SER A 19 -11.75 7.02 1.14
C SER A 19 -10.33 7.51 0.84
N PRO A 20 -9.95 7.64 -0.45
CA PRO A 20 -8.71 8.30 -0.82
C PRO A 20 -8.80 9.83 -0.65
N ALA A 21 -7.73 10.44 -0.15
CA ALA A 21 -7.52 11.87 -0.12
C ALA A 21 -6.17 12.21 -0.79
N GLY A 22 -6.18 12.43 -2.09
CA GLY A 22 -4.98 12.78 -2.87
C GLY A 22 -4.76 14.29 -2.99
N SER A 23 -5.64 15.10 -2.41
CA SER A 23 -5.58 16.56 -2.30
C SER A 23 -6.50 17.01 -1.17
N LEU A 24 -6.35 18.23 -0.68
CA LEU A 24 -7.24 18.82 0.33
C LEU A 24 -8.71 18.88 -0.15
N GLU A 25 -8.92 19.18 -1.43
CA GLU A 25 -10.23 19.17 -2.03
C GLU A 25 -10.88 17.77 -1.98
N ALA A 26 -10.11 16.72 -2.28
CA ALA A 26 -10.57 15.33 -2.19
C ALA A 26 -10.83 14.90 -0.74
N PHE A 27 -10.06 15.42 0.22
CA PHE A 27 -10.30 15.22 1.65
C PHE A 27 -11.68 15.75 2.07
N PHE A 28 -12.01 16.99 1.72
CA PHE A 28 -13.32 17.56 2.03
C PHE A 28 -14.44 16.80 1.32
N ALA A 29 -14.23 16.45 0.05
CA ALA A 29 -15.20 15.65 -0.70
C ALA A 29 -15.49 14.30 0.00
N ALA A 30 -14.47 13.63 0.54
CA ALA A 30 -14.62 12.41 1.30
C ALA A 30 -15.41 12.60 2.60
N MET A 31 -15.02 13.61 3.39
CA MET A 31 -15.62 13.89 4.69
C MET A 31 -17.10 14.27 4.57
N GLU A 32 -17.43 15.14 3.61
CA GLU A 32 -18.81 15.64 3.40
C GLU A 32 -19.75 14.58 2.84
N ASN A 33 -19.21 13.55 2.15
CA ASN A 33 -20.00 12.46 1.59
C ASN A 33 -20.02 11.19 2.45
N GLY A 34 -19.51 11.26 3.70
CA GLY A 34 -19.70 10.22 4.70
C GLY A 34 -18.63 9.15 4.77
N ALA A 35 -17.39 9.47 4.41
CA ALA A 35 -16.26 8.60 4.72
C ALA A 35 -16.05 8.50 6.23
N ASP A 36 -15.79 7.30 6.75
CA ASP A 36 -15.45 7.07 8.16
C ASP A 36 -13.96 7.30 8.41
N ALA A 37 -13.14 7.07 7.38
CA ALA A 37 -11.72 7.35 7.40
C ALA A 37 -11.24 7.78 6.02
N VAL A 38 -10.10 8.49 6.00
CA VAL A 38 -9.40 8.80 4.76
C VAL A 38 -7.96 8.31 4.81
N TYR A 39 -7.40 7.99 3.63
CA TYR A 39 -5.98 7.73 3.52
C TYR A 39 -5.34 8.73 2.55
N CYS A 40 -4.25 9.33 2.99
CA CYS A 40 -3.48 10.31 2.24
C CYS A 40 -2.01 9.90 2.15
N GLY A 41 -1.22 10.63 1.39
CA GLY A 41 0.22 10.45 1.28
C GLY A 41 0.94 11.76 1.53
N LEU A 42 2.15 11.66 2.05
CA LEU A 42 3.12 12.73 2.09
C LEU A 42 3.83 12.84 0.73
N PRO A 43 4.58 13.91 0.44
CA PRO A 43 5.39 14.03 -0.77
C PRO A 43 6.37 12.86 -0.94
N GLU A 44 6.89 12.32 0.16
CA GLU A 44 7.80 11.19 0.22
C GLU A 44 7.08 9.90 0.62
N PHE A 45 7.67 8.74 0.28
CA PHE A 45 7.26 7.39 0.69
C PHE A 45 5.84 6.97 0.30
N SER A 46 5.28 7.59 -0.74
CA SER A 46 3.90 7.36 -1.16
C SER A 46 3.81 6.70 -2.54
N ALA A 47 3.08 5.58 -2.65
CA ALA A 47 2.87 4.84 -3.90
C ALA A 47 2.11 5.63 -4.99
N ARG A 48 1.78 6.89 -4.74
CA ARG A 48 1.22 7.84 -5.70
C ARG A 48 1.99 9.16 -5.66
N ALA A 49 3.28 9.10 -5.99
CA ALA A 49 4.18 10.26 -5.98
C ALA A 49 3.67 11.46 -6.84
N LYS A 50 2.88 11.19 -7.89
CA LYS A 50 2.26 12.21 -8.76
C LYS A 50 0.96 12.82 -8.20
N ALA A 51 0.44 12.36 -7.07
CA ALA A 51 -0.66 13.05 -6.38
C ALA A 51 -0.16 14.38 -5.81
N LYS A 52 -1.08 15.30 -5.50
CA LYS A 52 -0.69 16.57 -4.83
C LYS A 52 -0.05 16.30 -3.46
N ASN A 53 -0.46 15.20 -2.80
CA ASN A 53 -0.10 14.84 -1.44
C ASN A 53 -0.33 16.00 -0.43
N VAL A 54 -0.13 15.75 0.84
CA VAL A 54 -0.36 16.75 1.90
C VAL A 54 0.96 17.03 2.63
N THR A 55 1.14 18.28 3.10
CA THR A 55 2.26 18.64 3.97
C THR A 55 1.98 18.22 5.40
N PHE A 56 2.99 18.22 6.28
CA PHE A 56 2.79 17.97 7.71
C PHE A 56 1.88 19.01 8.37
N ASP A 57 1.97 20.29 7.97
CA ASP A 57 1.09 21.36 8.43
C ASP A 57 -0.37 21.11 7.99
N ASP A 58 -0.58 20.76 6.71
CA ASP A 58 -1.92 20.39 6.23
C ASP A 58 -2.46 19.17 6.99
N LEU A 59 -1.60 18.16 7.28
CA LEU A 59 -1.97 16.92 7.96
C LEU A 59 -2.38 17.17 9.41
N ASP A 60 -1.69 18.02 10.15
CA ASP A 60 -2.04 18.38 11.52
C ASP A 60 -3.45 18.97 11.59
N HIS A 61 -3.73 19.97 10.76
CA HIS A 61 -5.07 20.56 10.68
C HIS A 61 -6.14 19.60 10.13
N MET A 62 -5.77 18.68 9.23
CA MET A 62 -6.69 17.63 8.76
C MET A 62 -7.07 16.68 9.90
N LEU A 63 -6.12 16.35 10.79
CA LEU A 63 -6.37 15.52 11.97
C LEU A 63 -7.35 16.22 12.92
N ASP A 64 -7.15 17.50 13.20
CA ASP A 64 -8.09 18.28 14.02
C ASP A 64 -9.49 18.23 13.42
N TYR A 65 -9.62 18.54 12.13
CA TYR A 65 -10.90 18.53 11.42
C TYR A 65 -11.59 17.15 11.41
N ALA A 66 -10.81 16.09 11.21
CA ALA A 66 -11.33 14.71 11.16
C ALA A 66 -11.76 14.22 12.55
N HIS A 67 -10.89 14.40 13.55
CA HIS A 67 -11.15 13.92 14.92
C HIS A 67 -12.32 14.65 15.58
N GLU A 68 -12.49 15.98 15.34
CA GLU A 68 -13.69 16.73 15.77
C GLU A 68 -14.99 16.06 15.31
N ARG A 69 -14.93 15.30 14.19
CA ARG A 69 -16.09 14.63 13.58
C ARG A 69 -16.09 13.12 13.81
N GLY A 70 -15.24 12.60 14.71
CA GLY A 70 -15.08 11.18 14.98
C GLY A 70 -14.58 10.36 13.77
N ARG A 71 -13.81 11.00 12.84
CA ARG A 71 -13.24 10.36 11.65
C ARG A 71 -11.74 10.15 11.82
N ARG A 72 -11.14 9.26 10.99
CA ARG A 72 -9.74 8.85 11.08
C ARG A 72 -8.94 9.21 9.85
N ILE A 73 -7.62 9.35 10.04
CA ILE A 73 -6.67 9.61 8.96
C ILE A 73 -5.53 8.59 9.00
N TYR A 74 -5.33 7.91 7.88
CA TYR A 74 -4.23 6.97 7.69
C TYR A 74 -3.23 7.52 6.70
N VAL A 75 -1.94 7.48 7.05
CA VAL A 75 -0.87 7.98 6.18
C VAL A 75 -0.18 6.82 5.48
N THR A 76 0.01 6.93 4.17
CA THR A 76 0.69 5.89 3.40
C THR A 76 2.21 6.08 3.43
N LEU A 77 2.93 5.10 3.97
CA LEU A 77 4.37 4.87 3.85
C LEU A 77 4.56 3.55 3.11
N ASN A 78 3.98 3.46 1.90
CA ASN A 78 3.81 2.21 1.18
C ASN A 78 4.62 2.16 -0.12
N THR A 79 5.84 2.66 -0.07
CA THR A 79 6.89 2.45 -1.07
C THR A 79 8.04 1.69 -0.47
N LEU A 80 8.86 1.08 -1.29
CA LEU A 80 10.17 0.58 -0.88
C LEU A 80 11.10 1.77 -0.62
N ILE A 81 11.96 1.63 0.37
CA ILE A 81 12.85 2.68 0.86
C ILE A 81 14.28 2.36 0.42
N LYS A 82 14.99 3.34 -0.15
CA LYS A 82 16.42 3.22 -0.43
C LYS A 82 17.26 3.43 0.84
N GLU A 83 18.49 2.93 0.87
CA GLU A 83 19.38 3.07 2.01
C GLU A 83 19.59 4.54 2.42
N ALA A 84 19.81 5.42 1.44
CA ALA A 84 20.01 6.85 1.68
C ALA A 84 18.76 7.57 2.21
N GLU A 85 17.58 6.98 2.08
CA GLU A 85 16.30 7.56 2.54
C GLU A 85 15.98 7.20 4.00
N LEU A 86 16.70 6.26 4.63
CA LEU A 86 16.44 5.81 6.00
C LEU A 86 16.47 6.94 7.04
N PRO A 87 17.40 7.91 7.01
CA PRO A 87 17.39 9.03 7.96
C PRO A 87 16.13 9.91 7.82
N THR A 88 15.65 10.09 6.60
CA THR A 88 14.38 10.82 6.33
C THR A 88 13.17 10.03 6.78
N LEU A 89 13.17 8.70 6.57
CA LEU A 89 12.12 7.83 7.08
C LEU A 89 11.99 7.92 8.60
N VAL A 90 13.11 7.88 9.34
CA VAL A 90 13.12 7.97 10.81
C VAL A 90 12.50 9.30 11.26
N ARG A 91 12.86 10.42 10.64
CA ARG A 91 12.23 11.73 10.93
C ARG A 91 10.74 11.71 10.65
N THR A 92 10.34 11.15 9.50
CA THR A 92 8.92 11.04 9.11
C THR A 92 8.11 10.22 10.13
N LEU A 93 8.66 9.10 10.63
CA LEU A 93 7.98 8.29 11.65
C LEU A 93 7.83 9.04 12.98
N ALA A 94 8.88 9.76 13.42
CA ALA A 94 8.82 10.59 14.62
C ALA A 94 7.78 11.71 14.52
N ASP A 95 7.70 12.38 13.38
CA ASP A 95 6.72 13.45 13.14
C ASP A 95 5.29 12.90 13.06
N LEU A 96 5.06 11.74 12.43
CA LEU A 96 3.74 11.09 12.36
C LEU A 96 3.26 10.61 13.74
N GLU A 97 4.18 10.06 14.56
CA GLU A 97 3.84 9.70 15.94
C GLU A 97 3.51 10.93 16.77
N HIS A 98 4.30 12.00 16.67
CA HIS A 98 4.08 13.27 17.35
C HIS A 98 2.72 13.90 16.99
N LEU A 99 2.36 13.89 15.70
CA LEU A 99 1.06 14.36 15.22
C LEU A 99 -0.09 13.47 15.68
N GLY A 100 0.16 12.22 16.06
CA GLY A 100 -0.85 11.27 16.50
C GLY A 100 -1.77 10.82 15.36
N VAL A 101 -1.21 10.46 14.21
CA VAL A 101 -1.99 9.87 13.11
C VAL A 101 -2.61 8.54 13.55
N ASP A 102 -3.80 8.22 13.04
CA ASP A 102 -4.52 7.04 13.48
C ASP A 102 -3.85 5.73 13.07
N ALA A 103 -3.16 5.69 11.93
CA ALA A 103 -2.29 4.60 11.51
C ALA A 103 -1.40 4.99 10.32
N VAL A 104 -0.36 4.18 10.08
CA VAL A 104 0.45 4.22 8.86
C VAL A 104 0.26 2.95 8.04
N ILE A 105 0.14 3.08 6.71
CA ILE A 105 -0.03 1.97 5.77
C ILE A 105 1.33 1.61 5.19
N VAL A 106 1.83 0.40 5.47
CA VAL A 106 3.24 -0.01 5.34
C VAL A 106 3.42 -1.09 4.30
N GLN A 107 4.50 -1.00 3.49
CA GLN A 107 4.97 -2.07 2.61
C GLN A 107 6.37 -2.56 3.02
N ASP A 108 7.32 -1.66 3.22
CA ASP A 108 8.72 -1.98 3.48
C ASP A 108 8.93 -2.51 4.92
N ALA A 109 9.68 -3.59 5.06
CA ALA A 109 9.98 -4.19 6.36
C ALA A 109 10.79 -3.25 7.27
N ALA A 110 11.56 -2.31 6.71
CA ALA A 110 12.26 -1.28 7.47
C ALA A 110 11.29 -0.38 8.25
N VAL A 111 10.17 0.01 7.62
CA VAL A 111 9.14 0.83 8.29
C VAL A 111 8.54 0.07 9.47
N TRP A 112 8.23 -1.22 9.28
CA TRP A 112 7.74 -2.08 10.35
C TRP A 112 8.75 -2.19 11.50
N ARG A 113 10.00 -2.53 11.18
CA ARG A 113 11.06 -2.74 12.19
C ARG A 113 11.29 -1.49 13.02
N LEU A 114 11.51 -0.33 12.37
CA LEU A 114 11.76 0.95 13.02
C LEU A 114 10.55 1.43 13.84
N ALA A 115 9.34 1.32 13.28
CA ALA A 115 8.12 1.73 13.98
C ALA A 115 7.90 0.88 15.25
N ARG A 116 8.05 -0.43 15.15
CA ARG A 116 7.87 -1.33 16.31
C ARG A 116 8.90 -1.12 17.42
N ALA A 117 10.15 -0.81 17.05
CA ALA A 117 11.22 -0.64 18.01
C ALA A 117 11.23 0.74 18.68
N HIS A 118 10.89 1.80 17.94
CA HIS A 118 11.15 3.18 18.38
C HIS A 118 9.92 4.10 18.38
N PHE A 119 8.81 3.72 17.74
CA PHE A 119 7.61 4.54 17.62
C PHE A 119 6.35 3.76 18.00
N PRO A 120 6.23 3.33 19.28
CA PRO A 120 5.16 2.44 19.74
C PRO A 120 3.75 3.06 19.64
N GLY A 121 3.64 4.38 19.54
CA GLY A 121 2.39 5.10 19.32
C GLY A 121 1.81 4.93 17.92
N LEU A 122 2.60 4.48 16.93
CA LEU A 122 2.16 4.28 15.56
C LEU A 122 1.48 2.92 15.39
N ARG A 123 0.21 2.93 14.97
CA ARG A 123 -0.49 1.73 14.51
C ARG A 123 -0.10 1.40 13.08
N LEU A 124 0.12 0.11 12.79
CA LEU A 124 0.55 -0.35 11.48
C LEU A 124 -0.57 -1.07 10.74
N HIS A 125 -0.85 -0.66 9.51
CA HIS A 125 -1.72 -1.35 8.56
C HIS A 125 -0.86 -1.93 7.44
N ALA A 126 -0.96 -3.23 7.20
CA ALA A 126 -0.21 -3.86 6.12
C ALA A 126 -0.80 -3.45 4.76
N SER A 127 0.03 -2.87 3.88
CA SER A 127 -0.40 -2.50 2.53
C SER A 127 -0.76 -3.73 1.69
N THR A 128 -1.69 -3.58 0.76
CA THR A 128 -1.95 -4.61 -0.27
C THR A 128 -0.69 -5.00 -1.08
N GLN A 129 0.32 -4.13 -1.09
CA GLN A 129 1.60 -4.38 -1.75
C GLN A 129 2.46 -5.42 -1.01
N MET A 130 2.13 -5.80 0.23
CA MET A 130 2.72 -6.95 0.93
C MET A 130 2.16 -8.29 0.45
N THR A 131 1.20 -8.27 -0.47
CA THR A 131 0.64 -9.46 -1.15
C THR A 131 0.05 -10.48 -0.18
N ILE A 132 -0.74 -10.02 0.78
CA ILE A 132 -1.39 -10.88 1.78
C ILE A 132 -2.61 -11.55 1.13
N HIS A 133 -2.51 -12.85 0.90
CA HIS A 133 -3.48 -13.62 0.10
C HIS A 133 -3.92 -14.95 0.75
N ASN A 134 -3.49 -15.21 1.99
CA ASN A 134 -3.84 -16.42 2.73
C ASN A 134 -3.87 -16.16 4.25
N ALA A 135 -4.45 -17.07 5.00
CA ALA A 135 -4.57 -16.98 6.45
C ALA A 135 -3.21 -16.96 7.17
N ALA A 136 -2.23 -17.69 6.66
CA ALA A 136 -0.89 -17.70 7.24
C ALA A 136 -0.24 -16.30 7.19
N GLY A 137 -0.36 -15.60 6.05
CA GLY A 137 0.14 -14.22 5.93
C GLY A 137 -0.53 -13.27 6.92
N VAL A 138 -1.83 -13.40 7.13
CA VAL A 138 -2.55 -12.57 8.10
C VAL A 138 -2.12 -12.89 9.54
N ARG A 139 -1.99 -14.17 9.92
CA ARG A 139 -1.50 -14.55 11.26
C ARG A 139 -0.06 -14.09 11.50
N THR A 140 0.79 -14.13 10.48
CA THR A 140 2.15 -13.58 10.58
C THR A 140 2.10 -12.08 10.86
N LEU A 141 1.26 -11.31 10.15
CA LEU A 141 1.07 -9.88 10.45
C LEU A 141 0.57 -9.63 11.88
N GLU A 142 -0.35 -10.47 12.36
CA GLU A 142 -0.86 -10.39 13.74
C GLU A 142 0.27 -10.60 14.76
N LYS A 143 1.14 -11.60 14.55
CA LYS A 143 2.36 -11.84 15.36
C LYS A 143 3.34 -10.66 15.29
N LEU A 144 3.45 -9.99 14.15
CA LEU A 144 4.31 -8.83 13.93
C LEU A 144 3.71 -7.54 14.52
N GLY A 145 2.48 -7.58 15.06
CA GLY A 145 1.83 -6.46 15.73
C GLY A 145 1.18 -5.45 14.79
N PHE A 146 0.85 -5.85 13.56
CA PHE A 146 -0.05 -5.05 12.73
C PHE A 146 -1.46 -5.06 13.32
N SER A 147 -2.19 -3.97 13.11
CA SER A 147 -3.60 -3.85 13.54
C SER A 147 -4.60 -4.13 12.41
N ARG A 148 -4.15 -4.08 11.14
CA ARG A 148 -5.00 -4.31 9.96
C ARG A 148 -4.20 -4.90 8.80
N ALA A 149 -4.84 -5.79 8.04
CA ALA A 149 -4.32 -6.32 6.79
C ALA A 149 -5.18 -5.86 5.61
N VAL A 150 -4.56 -5.15 4.64
CA VAL A 150 -5.18 -4.89 3.34
C VAL A 150 -4.94 -6.11 2.44
N LEU A 151 -5.98 -6.87 2.21
CA LEU A 151 -5.92 -8.11 1.47
C LEU A 151 -5.56 -7.92 -0.01
N ALA A 152 -4.97 -8.93 -0.62
CA ALA A 152 -4.78 -9.01 -2.06
C ALA A 152 -6.14 -8.96 -2.76
N ARG A 153 -6.22 -8.21 -3.87
CA ARG A 153 -7.46 -8.00 -4.65
C ARG A 153 -7.87 -9.21 -5.49
N GLU A 154 -7.03 -10.22 -5.47
CA GLU A 154 -7.18 -11.49 -6.18
C GLU A 154 -7.97 -12.53 -5.39
N LEU A 155 -8.40 -12.21 -4.16
CA LEU A 155 -9.20 -13.11 -3.32
C LEU A 155 -10.68 -13.11 -3.69
N THR A 156 -11.31 -14.28 -3.55
CA THR A 156 -12.78 -14.44 -3.66
C THR A 156 -13.44 -14.16 -2.32
N LEU A 157 -14.77 -13.93 -2.33
CA LEU A 157 -15.55 -13.80 -1.09
C LEU A 157 -15.42 -15.05 -0.19
N GLU A 158 -15.40 -16.24 -0.78
CA GLU A 158 -15.26 -17.50 -0.04
C GLU A 158 -13.88 -17.59 0.63
N GLU A 159 -12.81 -17.22 -0.09
CA GLU A 159 -11.45 -17.19 0.45
C GLU A 159 -11.33 -16.16 1.59
N ILE A 160 -11.92 -14.97 1.45
CA ILE A 160 -11.95 -13.95 2.51
C ILE A 160 -12.71 -14.46 3.74
N ALA A 161 -13.90 -15.06 3.57
CA ALA A 161 -14.69 -15.61 4.66
C ALA A 161 -13.97 -16.76 5.39
N ALA A 162 -13.26 -17.63 4.65
CA ALA A 162 -12.45 -18.69 5.23
C ALA A 162 -11.26 -18.14 6.02
N LEU A 163 -10.60 -17.12 5.50
CA LEU A 163 -9.50 -16.40 6.15
C LEU A 163 -9.95 -15.72 7.44
N ARG A 164 -11.12 -15.01 7.43
CA ARG A 164 -11.68 -14.35 8.61
C ARG A 164 -11.83 -15.27 9.82
N LYS A 165 -12.16 -16.53 9.60
CA LYS A 165 -12.33 -17.52 10.68
C LYS A 165 -11.02 -17.85 11.41
N GLN A 166 -9.88 -17.53 10.83
CA GLN A 166 -8.55 -17.93 11.29
C GLN A 166 -7.74 -16.79 11.92
N THR A 167 -8.29 -15.58 12.01
CA THR A 167 -7.59 -14.41 12.57
C THR A 167 -8.54 -13.46 13.29
N ARG A 168 -8.00 -12.67 14.22
CA ARG A 168 -8.69 -11.53 14.85
C ARG A 168 -8.30 -10.20 14.24
N LEU A 169 -7.26 -10.18 13.42
CA LEU A 169 -6.77 -8.98 12.75
C LEU A 169 -7.87 -8.34 11.91
N GLU A 170 -7.99 -7.03 11.90
CA GLU A 170 -8.95 -6.33 11.05
C GLU A 170 -8.60 -6.53 9.57
N LEU A 171 -9.61 -6.90 8.78
CA LEU A 171 -9.46 -7.14 7.35
C LEU A 171 -10.00 -5.95 6.56
N GLU A 172 -9.18 -5.45 5.63
CA GLU A 172 -9.54 -4.39 4.69
C GLU A 172 -9.49 -4.93 3.27
N HIS A 173 -10.49 -4.60 2.45
CA HIS A 173 -10.51 -4.99 1.05
C HIS A 173 -10.90 -3.81 0.14
N PHE A 174 -10.30 -3.74 -1.04
CA PHE A 174 -10.71 -2.77 -2.05
C PHE A 174 -12.08 -3.12 -2.61
N VAL A 175 -12.95 -2.10 -2.72
CA VAL A 175 -14.32 -2.28 -3.21
C VAL A 175 -14.62 -1.49 -4.49
N HIS A 176 -13.78 -0.49 -4.83
CA HIS A 176 -14.01 0.36 -6.00
C HIS A 176 -12.71 0.91 -6.57
N GLY A 177 -12.70 1.10 -7.89
CA GLY A 177 -11.66 1.82 -8.63
C GLY A 177 -10.69 0.91 -9.40
N ALA A 178 -9.55 1.46 -9.79
CA ALA A 178 -8.64 0.80 -10.72
C ALA A 178 -8.01 -0.48 -10.13
N LEU A 179 -8.09 -1.59 -10.87
CA LEU A 179 -7.37 -2.82 -10.57
C LEU A 179 -5.95 -2.77 -11.14
N CYS A 180 -5.02 -3.45 -10.47
CA CYS A 180 -3.72 -3.80 -11.01
C CYS A 180 -3.81 -5.13 -11.75
N PHE A 181 -3.03 -5.29 -12.82
CA PHE A 181 -2.97 -6.58 -13.52
C PHE A 181 -2.15 -7.61 -12.74
N SER A 182 -1.06 -7.18 -12.09
CA SER A 182 -0.24 -7.99 -11.21
C SER A 182 -0.80 -8.03 -9.79
N PHE A 183 -0.44 -9.06 -9.02
CA PHE A 183 -0.46 -8.92 -7.56
C PHE A 183 0.22 -7.62 -7.17
N SER A 184 -0.42 -6.85 -6.30
CA SER A 184 0.10 -5.54 -5.89
C SER A 184 1.44 -5.72 -5.16
N GLY A 185 2.43 -4.89 -5.52
CA GLY A 185 3.80 -5.01 -5.02
C GLY A 185 4.71 -5.90 -5.87
N GLN A 186 4.15 -6.80 -6.70
CA GLN A 186 4.91 -7.81 -7.44
C GLN A 186 4.97 -7.52 -8.94
N CYS A 187 5.09 -6.24 -9.32
CA CYS A 187 5.16 -5.81 -10.71
C CYS A 187 6.43 -5.00 -10.96
N TYR A 188 7.28 -5.50 -11.83
CA TYR A 188 8.54 -4.88 -12.26
C TYR A 188 8.45 -4.28 -13.67
N PHE A 189 7.28 -4.37 -14.31
CA PHE A 189 7.12 -4.07 -15.72
C PHE A 189 7.43 -2.60 -16.06
N SER A 190 6.99 -1.68 -15.22
CA SER A 190 7.22 -0.25 -15.46
C SER A 190 8.69 0.14 -15.27
N SER A 191 9.33 -0.41 -14.30
CA SER A 191 10.73 -0.21 -13.99
C SER A 191 11.64 -0.84 -15.04
N TRP A 192 11.34 -2.04 -15.51
CA TRP A 192 12.04 -2.71 -16.61
C TRP A 192 12.14 -1.83 -17.86
N LEU A 193 11.08 -1.09 -18.17
CA LEU A 193 11.00 -0.23 -19.36
C LEU A 193 11.71 1.13 -19.22
N GLY A 194 12.07 1.56 -18.01
CA GLY A 194 12.71 2.87 -17.87
C GLY A 194 12.87 3.37 -16.44
N GLY A 195 13.17 2.50 -15.47
CA GLY A 195 13.51 2.88 -14.10
C GLY A 195 12.35 3.35 -13.21
N GLN A 196 11.14 3.53 -13.76
CA GLN A 196 10.00 4.05 -13.02
C GLN A 196 9.29 2.94 -12.24
N SER A 197 9.72 2.71 -11.00
CA SER A 197 9.17 1.63 -10.18
C SER A 197 7.75 1.88 -9.70
N GLY A 198 6.90 0.86 -9.86
CA GLY A 198 5.57 0.83 -9.25
C GLY A 198 5.63 0.77 -7.72
N ASN A 199 6.66 0.13 -7.18
CA ASN A 199 6.90 -0.01 -5.74
C ASN A 199 7.52 1.26 -5.11
N ARG A 200 7.90 2.22 -5.95
CA ARG A 200 8.34 3.56 -5.52
C ARG A 200 7.39 4.68 -5.95
N GLY A 201 6.15 4.30 -6.32
CA GLY A 201 5.09 5.25 -6.64
C GLY A 201 5.15 5.86 -8.04
N ARG A 202 6.02 5.39 -8.92
CA ARG A 202 6.32 5.98 -10.23
C ARG A 202 5.76 5.21 -11.43
N CYS A 203 4.89 4.21 -11.21
CA CYS A 203 4.37 3.35 -12.27
C CYS A 203 3.88 4.12 -13.51
N ALA A 204 4.47 3.84 -14.68
CA ALA A 204 4.08 4.41 -15.97
C ALA A 204 2.92 3.66 -16.65
N GLN A 205 2.37 2.63 -15.99
CA GLN A 205 1.23 1.82 -16.44
C GLN A 205 1.42 1.16 -17.82
N PRO A 206 2.56 0.48 -18.11
CA PRO A 206 2.76 -0.18 -19.39
C PRO A 206 1.69 -1.24 -19.69
N CYS A 207 1.16 -1.90 -18.67
CA CYS A 207 0.06 -2.86 -18.82
C CYS A 207 -1.20 -2.26 -19.47
N ARG A 208 -1.35 -0.92 -19.49
CA ARG A 208 -2.49 -0.22 -20.07
C ARG A 208 -2.31 0.15 -21.55
N ARG A 209 -1.17 -0.23 -22.15
CA ARG A 209 -0.87 0.02 -23.56
C ARG A 209 -1.50 -1.07 -24.43
N ARG A 210 -1.50 -0.83 -25.75
CA ARG A 210 -1.89 -1.80 -26.75
C ARG A 210 -0.69 -2.70 -27.07
N TYR A 211 -0.97 -3.97 -27.26
CA TYR A 211 -0.01 -4.99 -27.66
C TYR A 211 -0.52 -5.76 -28.85
N ARG A 212 0.38 -6.42 -29.55
CA ARG A 212 0.07 -7.32 -30.67
C ARG A 212 0.37 -8.76 -30.27
N TYR A 213 -0.58 -9.62 -30.47
CA TYR A 213 -0.40 -11.08 -30.37
C TYR A 213 -0.78 -11.68 -31.71
N GLN A 214 0.19 -12.29 -32.43
CA GLN A 214 0.06 -12.69 -33.81
C GLN A 214 -0.37 -11.47 -34.69
N GLN A 215 -1.51 -11.55 -35.37
CA GLN A 215 -2.03 -10.44 -36.20
C GLN A 215 -3.05 -9.55 -35.46
N GLN A 216 -3.43 -9.90 -34.22
CA GLN A 216 -4.44 -9.18 -33.45
C GLN A 216 -3.81 -8.18 -32.51
N GLN A 217 -4.28 -6.94 -32.59
CA GLN A 217 -3.93 -5.88 -31.63
C GLN A 217 -4.98 -5.81 -30.53
N GLY A 218 -4.54 -5.64 -29.27
CA GLY A 218 -5.44 -5.58 -28.12
C GLY A 218 -4.80 -5.08 -26.84
N TYR A 219 -5.62 -4.86 -25.82
CA TYR A 219 -5.21 -4.41 -24.48
C TYR A 219 -5.08 -5.60 -23.52
N TYR A 220 -4.20 -6.54 -23.85
CA TYR A 220 -4.10 -7.85 -23.20
C TYR A 220 -3.86 -7.79 -21.69
N PHE A 221 -3.21 -6.73 -21.20
CA PHE A 221 -2.81 -6.56 -19.81
C PHE A 221 -3.58 -5.44 -19.10
N SER A 222 -4.66 -4.90 -19.69
CA SER A 222 -5.42 -3.79 -19.13
C SER A 222 -6.67 -4.25 -18.39
N PRO A 223 -6.67 -4.32 -17.03
CA PRO A 223 -7.87 -4.70 -16.30
C PRO A 223 -8.90 -3.56 -16.28
N ASN A 224 -10.16 -3.95 -16.18
CA ASN A 224 -11.30 -3.10 -15.90
C ASN A 224 -11.27 -2.53 -14.47
N ASP A 225 -12.16 -1.60 -14.15
CA ASP A 225 -12.21 -0.99 -12.81
C ASP A 225 -13.13 -1.80 -11.89
N LEU A 226 -12.70 -2.04 -10.65
CA LEU A 226 -13.50 -2.76 -9.66
C LEU A 226 -14.75 -1.96 -9.28
N CYS A 227 -15.89 -2.64 -9.17
CA CYS A 227 -17.11 -2.14 -8.61
C CYS A 227 -17.83 -3.25 -7.85
N ALA A 228 -17.68 -3.26 -6.54
CA ALA A 228 -18.28 -4.25 -5.65
C ALA A 228 -19.53 -3.74 -4.93
N ILE A 229 -20.20 -2.68 -5.43
CA ILE A 229 -21.33 -2.02 -4.76
C ILE A 229 -22.50 -2.97 -4.47
N ASP A 230 -22.73 -3.93 -5.34
CA ASP A 230 -23.76 -4.94 -5.18
C ASP A 230 -23.34 -6.16 -4.34
N LEU A 231 -22.07 -6.26 -4.01
CA LEU A 231 -21.50 -7.31 -3.18
C LEU A 231 -21.19 -6.81 -1.74
N LEU A 232 -21.58 -5.58 -1.40
CA LEU A 232 -21.32 -5.04 -0.06
C LEU A 232 -21.90 -5.90 1.07
N PRO A 233 -23.14 -6.41 0.99
CA PRO A 233 -23.66 -7.30 2.02
C PRO A 233 -22.81 -8.56 2.20
N ASP A 234 -22.34 -9.14 1.09
CA ASP A 234 -21.54 -10.37 1.12
C ASP A 234 -20.15 -10.12 1.69
N LEU A 235 -19.53 -8.96 1.38
CA LEU A 235 -18.26 -8.54 1.96
C LEU A 235 -18.35 -8.31 3.47
N ILE A 236 -19.45 -7.70 3.93
CA ILE A 236 -19.71 -7.50 5.36
C ILE A 236 -19.90 -8.85 6.03
N ALA A 237 -20.70 -9.73 5.46
CA ALA A 237 -20.94 -11.08 5.98
C ALA A 237 -19.64 -11.93 5.98
N ALA A 238 -18.74 -11.72 5.02
CA ALA A 238 -17.43 -12.34 4.99
C ALA A 238 -16.47 -11.78 6.06
N GLY A 239 -16.88 -10.75 6.81
CA GLY A 239 -16.13 -10.16 7.92
C GLY A 239 -15.07 -9.14 7.52
N VAL A 240 -15.26 -8.45 6.39
CA VAL A 240 -14.43 -7.30 5.99
C VAL A 240 -14.82 -6.10 6.86
N GLY A 241 -13.87 -5.63 7.69
CA GLY A 241 -14.08 -4.51 8.61
C GLY A 241 -13.87 -3.14 7.98
N SER A 242 -13.07 -3.04 6.90
CA SER A 242 -12.81 -1.79 6.20
C SER A 242 -12.96 -1.95 4.69
N LEU A 243 -13.78 -1.08 4.08
CA LEU A 243 -14.12 -1.05 2.68
C LEU A 243 -13.35 0.09 1.98
N LYS A 244 -12.30 -0.25 1.23
CA LYS A 244 -11.37 0.73 0.66
C LYS A 244 -11.72 1.11 -0.77
N ILE A 245 -11.80 2.42 -1.02
CA ILE A 245 -11.97 3.00 -2.35
C ILE A 245 -10.58 3.36 -2.90
N GLU A 246 -10.23 2.90 -4.12
CA GLU A 246 -9.03 3.34 -4.83
C GLU A 246 -9.29 4.66 -5.54
N GLY A 247 -8.35 5.62 -5.47
CA GLY A 247 -8.55 6.86 -6.18
C GLY A 247 -7.73 8.07 -5.77
N ARG A 248 -6.54 7.97 -5.17
CA ARG A 248 -5.69 9.13 -4.78
C ARG A 248 -5.29 10.05 -5.94
N MET A 249 -5.33 9.54 -7.18
CA MET A 249 -5.10 10.32 -8.40
C MET A 249 -6.39 10.85 -9.03
N LYS A 250 -7.51 10.67 -8.38
CA LYS A 250 -8.84 11.07 -8.89
C LYS A 250 -9.24 12.44 -8.36
N SER A 251 -10.19 13.07 -9.05
CA SER A 251 -10.74 14.38 -8.67
C SER A 251 -11.66 14.29 -7.46
N ALA A 252 -11.90 15.40 -6.81
CA ALA A 252 -12.84 15.51 -5.69
C ALA A 252 -14.26 15.08 -6.07
N GLU A 253 -14.71 15.35 -7.30
CA GLU A 253 -16.03 14.91 -7.78
C GLU A 253 -16.14 13.38 -7.83
N TYR A 254 -15.07 12.70 -8.28
CA TYR A 254 -15.02 11.24 -8.24
C TYR A 254 -15.15 10.74 -6.81
N VAL A 255 -14.38 11.34 -5.89
CA VAL A 255 -14.41 10.97 -4.47
C VAL A 255 -15.80 11.18 -3.89
N ALA A 256 -16.41 12.35 -4.09
CA ALA A 256 -17.75 12.65 -3.61
C ALA A 256 -18.80 11.66 -4.15
N ALA A 257 -18.79 11.40 -5.45
CA ALA A 257 -19.76 10.51 -6.09
C ALA A 257 -19.61 9.06 -5.61
N VAL A 258 -18.36 8.57 -5.49
CA VAL A 258 -18.11 7.18 -5.08
C VAL A 258 -18.38 6.99 -3.59
N VAL A 259 -17.87 7.87 -2.73
CA VAL A 259 -18.10 7.79 -1.28
C VAL A 259 -19.60 7.88 -0.97
N GLY A 260 -20.30 8.86 -1.56
CA GLY A 260 -21.73 9.01 -1.36
C GLY A 260 -22.54 7.80 -1.80
N ALA A 261 -22.22 7.19 -2.95
CA ALA A 261 -22.88 6.00 -3.43
C ALA A 261 -22.66 4.79 -2.49
N TYR A 262 -21.44 4.57 -2.03
CA TYR A 262 -21.14 3.48 -1.08
C TYR A 262 -21.77 3.74 0.29
N ARG A 263 -21.73 4.98 0.77
CA ARG A 263 -22.38 5.39 2.02
C ARG A 263 -23.87 5.12 2.00
N GLN A 264 -24.56 5.50 0.93
CA GLN A 264 -25.98 5.27 0.73
C GLN A 264 -26.34 3.78 0.88
N VAL A 265 -25.54 2.88 0.28
CA VAL A 265 -25.81 1.43 0.35
C VAL A 265 -25.49 0.86 1.73
N ILE A 266 -24.41 1.32 2.38
CA ILE A 266 -24.05 0.87 3.73
C ILE A 266 -25.11 1.27 4.76
N ASP A 267 -25.70 2.47 4.60
CA ASP A 267 -26.70 3.02 5.55
C ASP A 267 -28.11 2.51 5.28
N ALA A 268 -28.36 1.95 4.10
CA ALA A 268 -29.69 1.48 3.72
C ALA A 268 -30.13 0.30 4.58
N ALA A 269 -31.35 0.40 5.10
CA ALA A 269 -32.00 -0.72 5.80
C ALA A 269 -32.11 -1.96 4.87
N PRO A 270 -32.09 -3.17 5.39
CA PRO A 270 -32.12 -4.39 4.59
C PRO A 270 -33.23 -4.40 3.52
N ALA A 271 -34.43 -3.91 3.86
CA ALA A 271 -35.57 -3.83 2.92
C ALA A 271 -35.35 -2.84 1.76
N GLN A 272 -34.59 -1.78 1.97
CA GLN A 272 -34.32 -0.71 1.00
C GLN A 272 -33.01 -0.89 0.23
N ARG A 273 -32.18 -1.85 0.62
CA ARG A 273 -30.82 -2.04 0.11
C ARG A 273 -30.77 -2.29 -1.39
N LYS A 274 -31.74 -3.04 -1.96
CA LYS A 274 -31.82 -3.30 -3.40
C LYS A 274 -32.02 -2.01 -4.22
N ASP A 275 -32.86 -1.12 -3.73
CA ASP A 275 -33.11 0.17 -4.38
C ASP A 275 -31.91 1.10 -4.24
N ALA A 276 -31.33 1.18 -3.05
CA ALA A 276 -30.08 1.93 -2.83
C ALA A 276 -28.95 1.46 -3.76
N VAL A 277 -28.77 0.16 -3.96
CA VAL A 277 -27.78 -0.39 -4.92
C VAL A 277 -28.10 0.03 -6.35
N ARG A 278 -29.39 0.02 -6.75
CA ARG A 278 -29.78 0.44 -8.10
C ARG A 278 -29.47 1.91 -8.34
N GLU A 279 -29.80 2.78 -7.38
CA GLU A 279 -29.53 4.20 -7.44
C GLU A 279 -28.03 4.50 -7.43
N ALA A 280 -27.28 3.86 -6.52
CA ALA A 280 -25.84 3.97 -6.44
C ALA A 280 -25.16 3.56 -7.74
N LYS A 281 -25.58 2.47 -8.39
CA LYS A 281 -25.08 2.06 -9.71
C LYS A 281 -25.33 3.12 -10.78
N GLN A 282 -26.47 3.83 -10.75
CA GLN A 282 -26.72 4.93 -11.67
C GLN A 282 -25.77 6.11 -11.43
N ALA A 283 -25.58 6.50 -10.16
CA ALA A 283 -24.65 7.56 -9.79
C ALA A 283 -23.21 7.22 -10.20
N LEU A 284 -22.80 5.96 -9.99
CA LEU A 284 -21.45 5.50 -10.32
C LEU A 284 -21.16 5.40 -11.83
N LYS A 285 -22.17 5.33 -12.72
CA LYS A 285 -21.94 5.31 -14.17
C LYS A 285 -21.11 6.48 -14.68
N LEU A 286 -21.13 7.60 -13.96
CA LEU A 286 -20.37 8.80 -14.29
C LEU A 286 -18.92 8.76 -13.78
N SER A 287 -18.61 7.90 -12.80
CA SER A 287 -17.30 7.84 -12.14
C SER A 287 -16.32 6.88 -12.84
N PHE A 288 -16.81 5.97 -13.67
CA PHE A 288 -15.94 4.97 -14.31
C PHE A 288 -15.19 5.51 -15.51
N GLY A 289 -13.88 5.29 -15.49
CA GLY A 289 -13.02 5.47 -16.66
C GLY A 289 -12.92 4.24 -17.56
N ARG A 290 -13.33 3.06 -17.05
CA ARG A 290 -13.30 1.75 -17.71
C ARG A 290 -14.60 1.01 -17.42
N LEU A 291 -14.81 -0.12 -18.09
CA LEU A 291 -15.95 -0.99 -17.75
C LEU A 291 -15.82 -1.47 -16.29
N PRO A 292 -16.93 -1.55 -15.56
CA PRO A 292 -16.92 -2.12 -14.22
C PRO A 292 -16.79 -3.64 -14.26
N THR A 293 -16.04 -4.20 -13.30
CA THR A 293 -15.95 -5.64 -13.02
C THR A 293 -16.15 -5.88 -11.54
N ARG A 294 -16.62 -7.06 -11.16
CA ARG A 294 -16.63 -7.54 -9.77
C ARG A 294 -15.25 -8.07 -9.30
N GLY A 295 -14.26 -8.04 -10.17
CA GLY A 295 -12.96 -8.60 -9.89
C GLY A 295 -13.01 -10.09 -9.62
N PHE A 296 -12.25 -10.56 -8.64
CA PHE A 296 -12.24 -11.95 -8.20
C PHE A 296 -13.31 -12.28 -7.16
N LEU A 297 -14.05 -11.30 -6.64
CA LEU A 297 -14.99 -11.51 -5.55
C LEU A 297 -16.05 -12.61 -5.83
N THR A 298 -16.44 -12.80 -7.08
CA THR A 298 -17.43 -13.81 -7.48
C THR A 298 -16.82 -15.14 -7.94
N GLY A 299 -15.51 -15.28 -7.94
CA GLY A 299 -14.82 -16.51 -8.29
C GLY A 299 -13.38 -16.34 -8.75
N PRO A 300 -12.60 -17.43 -8.77
CA PRO A 300 -11.14 -17.37 -8.99
C PRO A 300 -10.75 -17.17 -10.47
N ARG A 301 -11.70 -17.24 -11.41
CA ARG A 301 -11.45 -17.11 -12.86
C ARG A 301 -12.44 -16.17 -13.55
N PRO A 302 -12.48 -14.88 -13.16
CA PRO A 302 -13.36 -13.91 -13.78
C PRO A 302 -12.98 -13.70 -15.25
N THR A 303 -13.99 -13.48 -16.09
CA THR A 303 -13.82 -13.38 -17.55
C THR A 303 -13.88 -11.95 -18.07
N ASP A 304 -14.26 -11.03 -17.19
CA ASP A 304 -14.51 -9.62 -17.47
C ASP A 304 -13.43 -8.66 -16.91
N ILE A 305 -12.43 -9.20 -16.18
CA ILE A 305 -11.36 -8.35 -15.61
C ILE A 305 -10.48 -7.76 -16.72
N ALA A 306 -10.02 -8.56 -17.68
CA ALA A 306 -9.19 -8.11 -18.77
C ALA A 306 -9.77 -8.60 -20.11
N VAL A 307 -10.26 -7.66 -20.91
CA VAL A 307 -10.88 -7.94 -22.20
C VAL A 307 -10.05 -7.27 -23.29
N PRO A 308 -9.24 -8.02 -24.06
CA PRO A 308 -8.26 -7.45 -25.01
C PRO A 308 -8.87 -6.51 -26.05
N SER A 309 -10.11 -6.74 -26.47
CA SER A 309 -10.83 -5.92 -27.47
C SER A 309 -11.33 -4.58 -26.90
N VAL A 310 -11.28 -4.38 -25.57
CA VAL A 310 -11.84 -3.19 -24.93
C VAL A 310 -10.71 -2.25 -24.51
N LYS A 311 -10.65 -1.09 -25.15
CA LYS A 311 -9.78 0.00 -24.72
C LYS A 311 -10.25 0.51 -23.36
N GLY A 312 -9.38 0.46 -22.36
CA GLY A 312 -9.61 1.13 -21.11
C GLY A 312 -9.61 2.65 -21.32
N ALA A 313 -10.79 3.24 -21.55
CA ALA A 313 -10.92 4.67 -21.75
C ALA A 313 -10.83 5.43 -20.43
N THR A 314 -10.26 6.61 -20.44
CA THR A 314 -10.22 7.53 -19.31
C THR A 314 -11.38 8.53 -19.43
N GLY A 315 -12.55 8.19 -18.92
CA GLY A 315 -13.74 9.04 -18.94
C GLY A 315 -14.95 8.38 -19.60
N ARG A 316 -16.09 9.06 -19.52
CA ARG A 316 -17.34 8.61 -20.15
C ARG A 316 -17.29 8.89 -21.65
N PHE A 317 -17.42 7.85 -22.46
CA PHE A 317 -17.42 7.98 -23.91
C PHE A 317 -18.63 8.78 -24.41
N LEU A 318 -18.37 9.90 -25.05
CA LEU A 318 -19.40 10.78 -25.61
C LEU A 318 -19.67 10.55 -27.10
N GLY A 319 -18.67 10.07 -27.84
CA GLY A 319 -18.79 9.86 -29.28
C GLY A 319 -17.45 9.92 -30.00
N GLU A 320 -17.48 9.84 -31.33
CA GLU A 320 -16.30 10.02 -32.17
C GLU A 320 -16.40 11.34 -32.93
N ILE A 321 -15.26 11.99 -33.16
CA ILE A 321 -15.21 13.22 -33.95
C ILE A 321 -15.67 12.93 -35.37
N SER A 322 -16.77 13.53 -35.76
CA SER A 322 -17.32 13.48 -37.12
C SER A 322 -16.64 14.45 -38.07
N ALA A 323 -16.24 15.63 -37.54
CA ALA A 323 -15.47 16.65 -38.27
C ALA A 323 -14.53 17.37 -37.32
N ALA A 324 -13.28 17.60 -37.75
CA ALA A 324 -12.29 18.38 -37.06
C ALA A 324 -11.96 19.63 -37.87
N GLY A 325 -12.13 20.81 -37.26
CA GLY A 325 -11.68 22.10 -37.79
C GLY A 325 -10.31 22.47 -37.22
N ARG A 326 -9.74 23.61 -37.64
CA ARG A 326 -8.43 24.08 -37.14
C ARG A 326 -8.37 24.13 -35.61
N SER A 327 -9.38 24.70 -34.96
CA SER A 327 -9.50 24.84 -33.52
C SER A 327 -10.90 24.47 -33.01
N SER A 328 -11.56 23.46 -33.60
CA SER A 328 -12.83 22.96 -33.13
C SER A 328 -13.04 21.50 -33.48
N ILE A 329 -13.89 20.82 -32.72
CA ILE A 329 -14.32 19.43 -32.97
C ILE A 329 -15.84 19.36 -33.04
N SER A 330 -16.35 18.57 -33.97
CA SER A 330 -17.79 18.26 -34.04
C SER A 330 -18.02 16.78 -33.85
N PHE A 331 -19.00 16.43 -33.01
CA PHE A 331 -19.38 15.04 -32.75
C PHE A 331 -20.80 14.93 -32.24
N LYS A 332 -21.44 13.80 -32.48
CA LYS A 332 -22.75 13.50 -31.90
C LYS A 332 -22.57 12.98 -30.47
N THR A 333 -22.98 13.80 -29.50
CA THR A 333 -22.80 13.41 -28.09
C THR A 333 -23.81 12.34 -27.68
N ARG A 334 -23.35 11.28 -27.03
CA ARG A 334 -24.22 10.22 -26.47
C ARG A 334 -24.89 10.63 -25.16
N ASP A 335 -24.35 11.65 -24.50
CA ASP A 335 -24.80 12.15 -23.21
C ASP A 335 -24.91 13.64 -23.20
N ALA A 336 -25.57 14.19 -22.16
CA ALA A 336 -25.63 15.62 -21.95
C ALA A 336 -24.23 16.21 -21.77
N LEU A 337 -23.96 17.29 -22.54
CA LEU A 337 -22.72 18.04 -22.50
C LEU A 337 -23.00 19.48 -22.08
N HIS A 338 -22.18 20.02 -21.18
CA HIS A 338 -22.34 21.38 -20.64
C HIS A 338 -21.08 22.21 -20.84
N VAL A 339 -21.23 23.50 -20.95
CA VAL A 339 -20.11 24.44 -20.79
C VAL A 339 -19.52 24.28 -19.40
N GLY A 340 -18.20 24.13 -19.30
CA GLY A 340 -17.47 23.79 -18.09
C GLY A 340 -17.14 22.31 -17.91
N ASP A 341 -17.74 21.40 -18.69
CA ASP A 341 -17.33 20.00 -18.71
C ASP A 341 -15.91 19.87 -19.25
N ARG A 342 -15.14 18.93 -18.70
CA ARG A 342 -13.80 18.63 -19.20
C ARG A 342 -13.86 17.44 -20.14
N LEU A 343 -13.42 17.65 -21.36
CA LEU A 343 -13.30 16.64 -22.38
C LEU A 343 -11.87 16.12 -22.48
N ARG A 344 -11.74 14.86 -22.85
CA ARG A 344 -10.50 14.25 -23.32
C ARG A 344 -10.76 13.67 -24.70
N VAL A 345 -9.97 14.10 -25.67
CA VAL A 345 -9.95 13.53 -27.00
C VAL A 345 -8.80 12.56 -27.09
N GLN A 346 -9.12 11.30 -27.41
CA GLN A 346 -8.18 10.22 -27.52
C GLN A 346 -7.98 9.88 -29.00
N PRO A 347 -6.75 10.01 -29.52
CA PRO A 347 -6.43 9.58 -30.87
C PRO A 347 -6.69 8.09 -31.08
N ARG A 348 -6.94 7.69 -32.31
CA ARG A 348 -6.98 6.26 -32.70
C ARG A 348 -5.63 5.57 -32.53
N SER A 349 -4.52 6.33 -32.61
CA SER A 349 -3.20 5.89 -32.21
C SER A 349 -3.07 5.79 -30.70
N ASP A 350 -2.10 5.04 -30.17
CA ASP A 350 -1.85 4.89 -28.71
C ASP A 350 -1.18 6.11 -28.06
N GLN A 351 -1.11 7.24 -28.77
CA GLN A 351 -0.64 8.49 -28.20
C GLN A 351 -1.55 8.95 -27.05
N ALA A 352 -0.98 9.66 -26.10
CA ALA A 352 -1.72 10.22 -24.98
C ALA A 352 -2.84 11.15 -25.47
N GLY A 353 -4.06 10.93 -24.95
CA GLY A 353 -5.20 11.80 -25.25
C GLY A 353 -5.00 13.20 -24.68
N THR A 354 -5.52 14.20 -25.38
CA THR A 354 -5.46 15.60 -24.99
C THR A 354 -6.75 16.03 -24.31
N ALA A 355 -6.65 16.67 -23.14
CA ALA A 355 -7.80 17.10 -22.35
C ALA A 355 -7.93 18.63 -22.33
N PHE A 356 -9.17 19.13 -22.41
CA PHE A 356 -9.49 20.56 -22.30
C PHE A 356 -10.90 20.77 -21.73
N THR A 357 -11.16 21.97 -21.24
CA THR A 357 -12.47 22.36 -20.70
C THR A 357 -13.31 22.99 -21.80
N VAL A 358 -14.57 22.62 -21.90
CA VAL A 358 -15.55 23.22 -22.81
C VAL A 358 -15.84 24.65 -22.35
N LYS A 359 -15.26 25.63 -23.02
CA LYS A 359 -15.51 27.05 -22.75
C LYS A 359 -16.76 27.54 -23.46
N THR A 360 -16.98 27.02 -24.68
CA THR A 360 -18.14 27.32 -25.56
C THR A 360 -18.65 26.02 -26.14
N LEU A 361 -19.97 25.93 -26.33
CA LEU A 361 -20.66 24.80 -26.89
C LEU A 361 -21.64 25.31 -27.94
N ASN A 362 -21.60 24.80 -29.14
CA ASN A 362 -22.50 25.19 -30.21
C ASN A 362 -23.37 24.01 -30.66
N VAL A 363 -24.68 24.25 -30.83
CA VAL A 363 -25.64 23.33 -31.39
C VAL A 363 -26.17 23.94 -32.69
N GLY A 364 -25.79 23.37 -33.83
CA GLY A 364 -25.98 24.04 -35.15
C GLY A 364 -25.18 25.34 -35.19
N ARG A 365 -25.83 26.46 -35.51
CA ARG A 365 -25.24 27.80 -35.55
C ARG A 365 -25.42 28.61 -34.26
N ARG A 366 -26.04 28.05 -33.22
CA ARG A 366 -26.34 28.74 -31.97
C ARG A 366 -25.43 28.31 -30.84
N SER A 367 -24.96 29.30 -30.07
CA SER A 367 -24.27 29.00 -28.80
C SER A 367 -25.25 28.51 -27.75
N ALA A 368 -24.88 27.45 -27.03
CA ALA A 368 -25.70 26.82 -26.00
C ALA A 368 -24.91 26.59 -24.72
N LYS A 369 -25.56 26.69 -23.56
CA LYS A 369 -24.94 26.35 -22.27
C LYS A 369 -24.88 24.85 -22.03
N GLN A 370 -25.78 24.10 -22.69
CA GLN A 370 -25.87 22.63 -22.61
C GLN A 370 -26.46 22.05 -23.90
N ALA A 371 -26.15 20.78 -24.16
CA ALA A 371 -26.74 19.98 -25.24
C ALA A 371 -27.16 18.62 -24.68
N PRO A 372 -28.38 18.13 -24.92
CA PRO A 372 -28.79 16.80 -24.49
C PRO A 372 -28.06 15.69 -25.30
N GLY A 373 -28.09 14.47 -24.78
CA GLY A 373 -27.59 13.31 -25.51
C GLY A 373 -28.28 13.13 -26.87
N GLY A 374 -27.54 12.64 -27.85
CA GLY A 374 -28.00 12.50 -29.23
C GLY A 374 -27.81 13.74 -30.11
N THR A 375 -27.39 14.86 -29.57
CA THR A 375 -27.21 16.14 -30.28
C THR A 375 -25.84 16.18 -30.98
N LEU A 376 -25.83 16.70 -32.23
CA LEU A 376 -24.60 17.04 -32.91
C LEU A 376 -24.09 18.39 -32.37
N VAL A 377 -22.93 18.36 -31.74
CA VAL A 377 -22.30 19.51 -31.10
C VAL A 377 -21.03 19.92 -31.83
N ASN A 378 -20.71 21.22 -31.82
CA ASN A 378 -19.42 21.76 -32.17
C ASN A 378 -18.81 22.42 -30.95
N VAL A 379 -17.59 21.98 -30.58
CA VAL A 379 -16.86 22.44 -29.40
C VAL A 379 -15.55 23.09 -29.85
N PRO A 380 -15.37 24.40 -29.63
CA PRO A 380 -14.08 25.06 -29.80
C PRO A 380 -13.03 24.45 -28.89
N SER A 381 -11.83 24.23 -29.44
CA SER A 381 -10.68 23.66 -28.75
C SER A 381 -9.57 24.69 -28.62
N PRO A 382 -8.84 24.73 -27.50
CA PRO A 382 -7.66 25.58 -27.36
C PRO A 382 -6.44 25.07 -28.15
N PHE A 383 -6.57 23.92 -28.82
CA PHE A 383 -5.49 23.30 -29.58
C PHE A 383 -5.79 23.37 -31.08
N GLU A 384 -4.83 23.85 -31.85
CA GLU A 384 -4.92 23.91 -33.31
C GLU A 384 -4.45 22.61 -33.96
N ASN A 385 -5.16 22.13 -34.97
CA ASN A 385 -4.84 20.96 -35.80
C ASN A 385 -4.46 19.71 -35.03
N ARG A 386 -4.89 19.60 -33.72
CA ARG A 386 -4.51 18.52 -32.83
C ARG A 386 -5.35 17.27 -32.99
N PHE A 387 -6.59 17.42 -33.40
CA PHE A 387 -7.59 16.34 -33.44
C PHE A 387 -7.93 15.94 -34.86
N LYS A 388 -8.33 14.67 -35.01
CA LYS A 388 -8.67 14.10 -36.33
C LYS A 388 -10.07 13.49 -36.29
N LYS A 389 -10.69 13.38 -37.45
CA LYS A 389 -11.94 12.63 -37.64
C LYS A 389 -11.74 11.18 -37.17
N GLY A 390 -12.66 10.70 -36.35
CA GLY A 390 -12.64 9.38 -35.77
C GLY A 390 -11.90 9.27 -34.44
N ASP A 391 -11.29 10.36 -33.93
CA ASP A 391 -10.77 10.37 -32.56
C ASP A 391 -11.95 10.27 -31.58
N ALA A 392 -11.72 9.51 -30.48
CA ALA A 392 -12.77 9.26 -29.48
C ALA A 392 -12.81 10.40 -28.45
N VAL A 393 -14.03 10.91 -28.18
CA VAL A 393 -14.27 11.99 -27.21
C VAL A 393 -14.83 11.41 -25.92
N PHE A 394 -14.20 11.75 -24.80
CA PHE A 394 -14.62 11.32 -23.47
C PHE A 394 -14.86 12.52 -22.57
N LYS A 395 -15.88 12.43 -21.72
CA LYS A 395 -16.13 13.36 -20.62
C LYS A 395 -15.36 12.88 -19.39
N VAL A 396 -14.47 13.75 -18.89
CA VAL A 396 -13.58 13.41 -17.77
C VAL A 396 -14.13 13.96 -16.46
N SER A 397 -14.75 15.15 -16.46
CA SER A 397 -15.43 15.73 -15.32
C SER A 397 -16.59 16.62 -15.75
N SER A 398 -17.51 16.92 -14.83
CA SER A 398 -18.70 17.75 -15.04
C SER A 398 -18.62 19.04 -14.25
N ARG A 399 -19.27 20.11 -14.69
CA ARG A 399 -19.31 21.43 -14.04
C ARG A 399 -19.97 21.44 -12.65
N LYS A 400 -20.79 20.44 -12.29
CA LYS A 400 -21.32 20.32 -10.92
C LYS A 400 -20.22 19.84 -9.95
N ALA A 401 -19.02 20.34 -10.16
CA ALA A 401 -17.80 19.95 -9.47
C ALA A 401 -17.79 20.50 -8.05
N PHE A 402 -17.32 19.67 -7.17
CA PHE A 402 -16.82 20.10 -5.88
C PHE A 402 -15.61 21.01 -6.15
N THR A 403 -15.75 22.32 -5.99
CA THR A 403 -14.71 23.30 -6.33
C THR A 403 -14.33 24.12 -5.11
N LEU A 404 -13.40 23.61 -4.33
CA LEU A 404 -12.70 24.40 -3.33
C LEU A 404 -11.26 24.67 -3.82
N SER A 405 -10.81 25.93 -3.77
CA SER A 405 -9.40 26.20 -3.98
C SER A 405 -8.58 25.70 -2.80
N ASP A 406 -7.29 25.38 -3.02
CA ASP A 406 -6.39 24.96 -1.93
C ASP A 406 -6.37 25.99 -0.78
N ALA A 407 -6.41 27.29 -1.10
CA ALA A 407 -6.49 28.36 -0.10
C ALA A 407 -7.81 28.33 0.71
N ALA A 408 -8.94 28.02 0.07
CA ALA A 408 -10.22 27.87 0.75
C ALA A 408 -10.22 26.61 1.64
N CYS A 409 -9.62 25.51 1.18
CA CYS A 409 -9.45 24.31 1.97
C CYS A 409 -8.64 24.59 3.24
N ARG A 410 -7.47 25.23 3.12
CA ARG A 410 -6.62 25.57 4.27
C ARG A 410 -7.31 26.53 5.26
N ARG A 411 -8.02 27.52 4.77
CA ARG A 411 -8.82 28.40 5.66
C ARG A 411 -9.85 27.60 6.45
N ARG A 412 -10.50 26.64 5.81
CA ARG A 412 -11.50 25.79 6.45
C ARG A 412 -10.87 24.84 7.48
N LEU A 413 -9.70 24.27 7.19
CA LEU A 413 -8.95 23.44 8.14
C LEU A 413 -8.55 24.24 9.38
N LYS A 414 -8.00 25.43 9.21
CA LYS A 414 -7.61 26.32 10.33
C LYS A 414 -8.78 26.77 11.20
N GLY A 415 -10.00 26.62 10.75
CA GLY A 415 -11.21 26.87 11.53
C GLY A 415 -11.70 25.67 12.34
N ALA A 416 -11.06 24.51 12.25
CA ALA A 416 -11.38 23.35 13.08
C ALA A 416 -10.88 23.56 14.52
N ALA A 417 -11.61 23.02 15.47
CA ALA A 417 -11.17 23.02 16.86
C ALA A 417 -9.95 22.10 17.03
N PRO A 418 -8.92 22.52 17.79
CA PRO A 418 -7.80 21.63 18.12
C PRO A 418 -8.28 20.36 18.79
N ARG A 419 -7.55 19.26 18.57
CA ARG A 419 -7.86 17.96 19.18
C ARG A 419 -7.89 18.06 20.71
N PRO A 420 -9.00 17.62 21.36
CA PRO A 420 -9.13 17.68 22.79
C PRO A 420 -8.08 16.80 23.48
N LEU A 421 -7.45 17.33 24.51
CA LEU A 421 -6.52 16.61 25.38
C LEU A 421 -7.24 16.31 26.70
N PRO A 422 -7.63 15.04 26.95
CA PRO A 422 -8.35 14.70 28.16
C PRO A 422 -7.45 14.84 29.39
N ILE A 423 -8.01 15.44 30.45
CA ILE A 423 -7.38 15.57 31.74
C ILE A 423 -8.24 15.03 32.85
N SER A 424 -7.61 14.39 33.84
CA SER A 424 -8.21 14.13 35.15
C SER A 424 -7.75 15.19 36.13
N LEU A 425 -8.69 15.86 36.81
CA LEU A 425 -8.38 16.95 37.72
C LEU A 425 -8.83 16.60 39.17
N SER A 426 -7.92 16.67 40.10
CA SER A 426 -8.21 16.59 41.55
C SER A 426 -8.15 18.00 42.15
N VAL A 427 -9.13 18.34 42.95
CA VAL A 427 -9.26 19.65 43.62
C VAL A 427 -9.44 19.45 45.12
N ARG A 428 -8.66 20.18 45.92
CA ARG A 428 -8.79 20.28 47.36
C ARG A 428 -8.73 21.76 47.79
N LEU A 429 -9.44 22.10 48.84
CA LEU A 429 -9.39 23.42 49.45
C LEU A 429 -9.04 23.29 50.92
N GLN A 430 -7.81 23.72 51.27
CA GLN A 430 -7.31 23.67 52.67
C GLN A 430 -6.58 24.99 53.00
N ASN A 431 -6.84 25.52 54.16
CA ASN A 431 -6.13 26.71 54.72
C ASN A 431 -6.12 27.90 53.77
N GLY A 432 -7.23 28.17 53.07
CA GLY A 432 -7.32 29.28 52.11
C GLY A 432 -6.57 29.03 50.79
N GLN A 433 -6.06 27.84 50.57
CA GLN A 433 -5.38 27.45 49.32
C GLN A 433 -6.18 26.44 48.55
N LEU A 434 -6.43 26.74 47.27
CA LEU A 434 -7.00 25.82 46.29
C LEU A 434 -5.88 25.00 45.64
N GLN A 435 -5.79 23.73 45.99
CA GLN A 435 -4.82 22.79 45.45
C GLN A 435 -5.42 22.09 44.22
N LEU A 436 -4.75 22.20 43.11
CA LEU A 436 -5.11 21.58 41.84
C LEU A 436 -4.04 20.59 41.43
N LYS A 437 -4.45 19.35 41.15
CA LYS A 437 -3.58 18.33 40.58
C LYS A 437 -4.24 17.75 39.33
N ALA A 438 -3.65 17.97 38.17
CA ALA A 438 -4.14 17.42 36.92
C ALA A 438 -3.15 16.42 36.33
N GLN A 439 -3.73 15.41 35.65
CA GLN A 439 -2.99 14.39 34.92
C GLN A 439 -3.51 14.28 33.50
N SER A 440 -2.58 14.24 32.51
CA SER A 440 -2.87 13.93 31.10
C SER A 440 -1.78 12.98 30.60
N GLY A 441 -2.14 11.71 30.39
CA GLY A 441 -1.16 10.65 30.13
C GLY A 441 -0.15 10.54 31.27
N GLU A 442 1.14 10.66 30.96
CA GLU A 442 2.22 10.63 31.94
C GLU A 442 2.55 12.01 32.56
N VAL A 443 1.97 13.08 32.03
CA VAL A 443 2.23 14.44 32.51
C VAL A 443 1.33 14.74 33.70
N THR A 444 1.91 15.16 34.79
CA THR A 444 1.21 15.60 36.01
C THR A 444 1.65 17.00 36.38
N LEU A 445 0.70 17.86 36.69
CA LEU A 445 0.95 19.19 37.26
C LEU A 445 0.18 19.33 38.58
N GLU A 446 0.87 19.79 39.63
CA GLU A 446 0.27 20.11 40.92
C GLU A 446 0.62 21.54 41.26
N ARG A 447 -0.39 22.37 41.65
CA ARG A 447 -0.26 23.77 42.05
C ARG A 447 -1.23 24.11 43.15
N SER A 448 -0.80 25.05 44.00
CA SER A 448 -1.63 25.66 45.05
C SER A 448 -1.81 27.14 44.72
N PHE A 449 -3.01 27.62 44.87
CA PHE A 449 -3.39 29.02 44.66
C PHE A 449 -4.03 29.59 45.93
N ASP A 450 -3.57 30.70 46.39
CA ASP A 450 -4.26 31.42 47.47
C ASP A 450 -5.59 31.96 46.94
N VAL A 451 -6.67 31.72 47.69
CA VAL A 451 -8.02 32.08 47.24
C VAL A 451 -8.76 32.85 48.31
N SER A 452 -9.49 33.88 47.86
CA SER A 452 -10.41 34.60 48.70
C SER A 452 -11.68 33.76 48.95
N SER A 453 -11.80 33.15 50.12
CA SER A 453 -12.95 32.31 50.47
C SER A 453 -13.80 32.98 51.56
N PHE A 454 -15.10 32.97 51.31
CA PHE A 454 -16.11 33.51 52.24
C PHE A 454 -17.09 32.43 52.68
N ALA A 455 -17.55 32.52 53.93
CA ALA A 455 -18.53 31.57 54.43
C ALA A 455 -19.80 31.62 53.52
N ALA A 456 -20.29 30.45 53.11
CA ALA A 456 -21.43 30.35 52.23
C ALA A 456 -22.75 30.46 52.99
N HIS A 457 -23.56 31.47 52.71
CA HIS A 457 -24.96 31.54 53.16
C HIS A 457 -25.92 30.80 52.20
N LYS A 458 -25.58 30.76 50.92
CA LYS A 458 -26.29 30.03 49.84
C LYS A 458 -25.28 29.53 48.82
N ASN A 459 -25.53 28.34 48.21
CA ASN A 459 -24.70 27.77 47.13
C ASN A 459 -23.20 27.65 47.45
N PRO A 460 -22.81 26.82 48.43
CA PRO A 460 -21.39 26.57 48.69
C PRO A 460 -20.66 25.97 47.51
N LEU A 461 -19.35 26.15 47.44
CA LEU A 461 -18.47 25.52 46.45
C LEU A 461 -18.70 23.99 46.46
N ASN A 462 -19.05 23.43 45.35
CA ASN A 462 -19.33 22.03 45.17
C ASN A 462 -18.71 21.51 43.88
N THR A 463 -18.74 20.21 43.69
CA THR A 463 -18.20 19.53 42.54
C THR A 463 -18.80 20.00 41.21
N GLU A 464 -20.11 20.34 41.19
CA GLU A 464 -20.80 20.81 39.99
C GLU A 464 -20.31 22.19 39.57
N THR A 465 -20.16 23.11 40.50
CA THR A 465 -19.58 24.43 40.23
C THR A 465 -18.15 24.34 39.71
N LEU A 466 -17.34 23.43 40.28
CA LEU A 466 -15.97 23.20 39.77
C LEU A 466 -16.00 22.59 38.38
N LYS A 467 -16.88 21.61 38.10
CA LYS A 467 -17.05 21.07 36.75
C LYS A 467 -17.42 22.14 35.75
N GLU A 468 -18.38 23.01 36.05
CA GLU A 468 -18.76 24.09 35.14
C GLU A 468 -17.62 25.06 34.83
N VAL A 469 -16.75 25.35 35.81
CA VAL A 469 -15.60 26.22 35.62
C VAL A 469 -14.52 25.52 34.82
N PHE A 470 -14.16 24.29 35.17
CA PHE A 470 -13.01 23.57 34.63
C PHE A 470 -13.35 22.76 33.35
N ALA A 471 -14.63 22.53 33.02
CA ALA A 471 -15.03 21.91 31.76
C ALA A 471 -14.61 22.73 30.52
N ARG A 472 -14.42 24.03 30.66
CA ARG A 472 -14.04 24.91 29.56
C ARG A 472 -12.51 25.00 29.47
N GLY A 473 -11.91 24.48 28.40
CA GLY A 473 -10.47 24.55 28.14
C GLY A 473 -9.94 25.98 27.94
N GLY A 474 -10.81 26.96 27.63
CA GLY A 474 -10.40 28.33 27.28
C GLY A 474 -9.61 28.33 25.97
N ASP A 475 -8.42 28.95 26.00
CA ASP A 475 -7.52 29.01 24.85
C ASP A 475 -6.63 27.77 24.72
N THR A 476 -6.85 26.74 25.55
CA THR A 476 -6.10 25.48 25.53
C THR A 476 -6.97 24.33 24.99
N PRO A 477 -6.40 23.30 24.36
CA PRO A 477 -7.15 22.13 23.89
C PRO A 477 -7.48 21.15 25.03
N LEU A 478 -7.35 21.53 26.31
CA LEU A 478 -7.60 20.66 27.44
C LEU A 478 -9.09 20.43 27.63
N GLU A 479 -9.50 19.18 27.81
CA GLU A 479 -10.87 18.75 28.08
C GLU A 479 -10.94 17.99 29.39
N LEU A 480 -11.80 18.42 30.30
CA LEU A 480 -12.00 17.78 31.59
C LEU A 480 -12.73 16.45 31.40
N ALA A 481 -11.99 15.31 31.48
CA ALA A 481 -12.57 13.98 31.44
C ALA A 481 -13.14 13.55 32.81
N GLU A 482 -12.39 13.81 33.88
CA GLU A 482 -12.77 13.44 35.24
C GLU A 482 -12.44 14.54 36.24
N LEU A 483 -13.32 14.77 37.22
CA LEU A 483 -13.09 15.70 38.33
C LEU A 483 -13.28 14.96 39.65
N HIS A 484 -12.26 14.99 40.48
CA HIS A 484 -12.29 14.51 41.84
C HIS A 484 -12.14 15.70 42.80
N ALA A 485 -13.20 16.01 43.52
CA ALA A 485 -13.18 17.03 44.58
C ALA A 485 -13.46 16.35 45.93
N ALA A 486 -12.55 16.52 46.88
CA ALA A 486 -12.70 15.96 48.24
C ALA A 486 -12.67 17.09 49.27
N ASP A 487 -13.44 16.92 50.34
CA ASP A 487 -13.38 17.77 51.52
C ASP A 487 -13.52 19.27 51.25
N LEU A 488 -14.47 19.65 50.36
CA LEU A 488 -14.78 21.05 50.13
C LEU A 488 -15.51 21.69 51.31
N PRO A 489 -14.92 22.70 51.96
CA PRO A 489 -15.60 23.42 53.01
C PRO A 489 -16.77 24.24 52.46
N PRO A 490 -17.79 24.59 53.29
CA PRO A 490 -18.95 25.35 52.84
C PRO A 490 -18.61 26.84 52.63
N VAL A 491 -17.81 27.13 51.62
CA VAL A 491 -17.35 28.47 51.27
C VAL A 491 -17.74 28.84 49.85
N VAL A 492 -17.67 30.12 49.53
CA VAL A 492 -17.79 30.62 48.15
C VAL A 492 -16.46 31.23 47.77
N ILE A 493 -15.93 30.89 46.59
CA ILE A 493 -14.80 31.54 45.91
C ILE A 493 -15.39 32.38 44.78
N PRO A 494 -14.93 33.64 44.56
CA PRO A 494 -15.40 34.45 43.45
C PRO A 494 -15.25 33.75 42.10
N PRO A 495 -16.27 33.68 41.26
CA PRO A 495 -16.19 32.97 39.98
C PRO A 495 -15.14 33.55 39.04
N ARG A 496 -14.83 34.84 39.16
CA ARG A 496 -13.74 35.45 38.38
C ARG A 496 -12.37 34.87 38.76
N GLU A 497 -12.14 34.74 40.05
CA GLU A 497 -10.88 34.17 40.60
C GLU A 497 -10.69 32.69 40.18
N LEU A 498 -11.75 31.88 40.28
CA LEU A 498 -11.71 30.51 39.79
C LEU A 498 -11.40 30.42 38.28
N LYS A 499 -11.94 31.35 37.47
CA LYS A 499 -11.65 31.40 36.03
C LYS A 499 -10.21 31.81 35.74
N GLU A 500 -9.66 32.77 36.52
CA GLU A 500 -8.23 33.16 36.40
C GLU A 500 -7.30 32.02 36.80
N ILE A 501 -7.58 31.35 37.92
CA ILE A 501 -6.84 30.16 38.36
C ILE A 501 -6.88 29.08 37.26
N ARG A 502 -8.05 28.74 36.74
CA ARG A 502 -8.18 27.78 35.64
C ARG A 502 -7.30 28.18 34.45
N ARG A 503 -7.37 29.44 34.00
CA ARG A 503 -6.61 29.93 32.84
C ARG A 503 -5.11 29.78 33.07
N THR A 504 -4.61 30.16 34.24
CA THR A 504 -3.20 30.04 34.59
C THR A 504 -2.78 28.56 34.65
N PHE A 505 -3.53 27.74 35.38
CA PHE A 505 -3.26 26.33 35.57
C PHE A 505 -3.29 25.55 34.25
N TYR A 506 -4.32 25.78 33.43
CA TYR A 506 -4.44 25.12 32.11
C TYR A 506 -3.37 25.60 31.14
N GLY A 507 -2.97 26.86 31.17
CA GLY A 507 -1.85 27.39 30.37
C GLY A 507 -0.53 26.69 30.73
N GLU A 508 -0.23 26.54 32.03
CA GLU A 508 0.97 25.84 32.51
C GLU A 508 0.93 24.34 32.12
N LEU A 509 -0.21 23.67 32.36
CA LEU A 509 -0.40 22.27 32.03
C LEU A 509 -0.26 22.02 30.51
N GLY A 510 -0.90 22.83 29.69
CA GLY A 510 -0.77 22.76 28.22
C GLY A 510 0.68 22.93 27.76
N GLY A 511 1.41 23.88 28.36
CA GLY A 511 2.83 24.08 28.09
C GLY A 511 3.71 22.89 28.50
N LEU A 512 3.39 22.22 29.63
CA LEU A 512 4.09 21.02 30.05
C LEU A 512 3.82 19.83 29.12
N ILE A 513 2.56 19.63 28.72
CA ILE A 513 2.19 18.56 27.77
C ILE A 513 2.90 18.78 26.44
N ALA A 514 2.90 19.99 25.90
CA ALA A 514 3.59 20.30 24.65
C ALA A 514 5.11 20.03 24.72
N ARG A 515 5.76 20.46 25.82
CA ARG A 515 7.18 20.17 26.03
C ARG A 515 7.45 18.68 26.19
N GLY A 516 6.62 17.96 26.94
CA GLY A 516 6.76 16.52 27.12
C GLY A 516 6.64 15.75 25.80
N ARG A 517 5.67 16.09 24.96
CA ARG A 517 5.50 15.50 23.61
C ARG A 517 6.71 15.78 22.71
N GLU A 518 7.19 17.00 22.69
CA GLU A 518 8.38 17.35 21.89
C GLU A 518 9.65 16.65 22.41
N GLN A 519 9.82 16.53 23.72
CA GLN A 519 10.93 15.78 24.30
C GLN A 519 10.85 14.29 23.95
N GLN A 520 9.67 13.69 24.00
CA GLN A 520 9.43 12.31 23.58
C GLN A 520 9.76 12.13 22.10
N ARG A 521 9.27 13.01 21.23
CA ARG A 521 9.56 12.99 19.79
C ARG A 521 11.08 13.01 19.54
N ARG A 522 11.81 13.90 20.24
CA ARG A 522 13.28 13.98 20.10
C ARG A 522 13.96 12.71 20.59
N ALA A 523 13.56 12.17 21.73
CA ALA A 523 14.15 10.95 22.28
C ALA A 523 13.93 9.75 21.34
N HIS A 524 12.71 9.56 20.83
CA HIS A 524 12.43 8.49 19.87
C HIS A 524 13.19 8.68 18.56
N LEU A 525 13.30 9.92 18.05
CA LEU A 525 14.08 10.26 16.88
C LEU A 525 15.57 9.91 17.06
N GLU A 526 16.18 10.34 18.15
CA GLU A 526 17.59 10.08 18.46
C GLU A 526 17.87 8.57 18.60
N GLN A 527 17.02 7.84 19.31
CA GLN A 527 17.12 6.38 19.44
C GLN A 527 17.02 5.67 18.10
N ALA A 528 16.06 6.07 17.27
CA ALA A 528 15.88 5.48 15.96
C ALA A 528 17.01 5.83 14.98
N GLN A 529 17.58 7.03 15.06
CA GLN A 529 18.75 7.42 14.29
C GLN A 529 19.98 6.61 14.71
N ALA A 530 20.19 6.41 16.02
CA ALA A 530 21.27 5.58 16.55
C ALA A 530 21.15 4.10 16.17
N ALA A 531 19.92 3.63 15.87
CA ALA A 531 19.68 2.26 15.43
C ALA A 531 19.92 2.05 13.91
N LEU A 532 20.19 3.11 13.14
CA LEU A 532 20.61 2.96 11.75
C LEU A 532 22.01 2.32 11.72
N LEU A 533 22.17 1.34 10.84
CA LEU A 533 23.36 0.52 10.83
C LEU A 533 24.59 1.31 10.34
N PRO A 534 25.74 1.15 11.03
CA PRO A 534 26.99 1.75 10.61
C PRO A 534 27.51 1.07 9.33
N GLU A 535 28.48 1.70 8.70
CA GLU A 535 29.23 1.06 7.62
C GLU A 535 30.17 -0.02 8.19
N LYS A 536 30.27 -1.14 7.47
CA LYS A 536 31.26 -2.19 7.76
C LYS A 536 32.66 -1.60 7.61
N GLN A 537 33.56 -1.98 8.47
CA GLN A 537 34.99 -1.82 8.18
C GLN A 537 35.30 -2.60 6.89
N ALA A 538 36.07 -1.99 5.98
CA ALA A 538 36.44 -2.61 4.72
C ALA A 538 37.10 -3.97 4.97
N ALA A 539 36.33 -5.05 4.75
CA ALA A 539 36.88 -6.40 4.74
C ALA A 539 37.58 -6.64 3.41
N ALA A 540 38.68 -7.42 3.41
CA ALA A 540 39.27 -7.87 2.16
C ALA A 540 38.19 -8.54 1.29
N ALA A 541 38.18 -8.20 -0.03
CA ALA A 541 37.25 -8.77 -0.95
C ALA A 541 37.29 -10.31 -0.88
N LYS A 542 36.18 -10.94 -0.47
CA LYS A 542 36.03 -12.40 -0.44
C LYS A 542 35.51 -12.82 -1.83
N ASP A 543 35.93 -14.01 -2.26
CA ASP A 543 35.31 -14.60 -3.44
C ASP A 543 33.83 -14.89 -3.17
N ALA A 544 32.97 -14.27 -3.94
CA ALA A 544 31.53 -14.47 -3.82
C ALA A 544 31.17 -15.90 -4.30
N ARG A 545 30.46 -16.64 -3.46
CA ARG A 545 30.07 -18.03 -3.72
C ARG A 545 28.93 -18.09 -4.74
N LEU A 546 28.96 -19.08 -5.63
CA LEU A 546 27.95 -19.28 -6.67
C LEU A 546 26.79 -20.15 -6.18
N THR A 547 25.58 -19.66 -6.34
CA THR A 547 24.34 -20.43 -6.22
C THR A 547 23.63 -20.45 -7.57
N VAL A 548 23.16 -21.62 -8.02
CA VAL A 548 22.44 -21.75 -9.29
C VAL A 548 20.99 -22.14 -9.03
N ALA A 549 20.04 -21.36 -9.54
CA ALA A 549 18.63 -21.73 -9.49
C ALA A 549 18.23 -22.57 -10.70
N LEU A 550 17.55 -23.69 -10.44
CA LEU A 550 17.18 -24.73 -11.41
C LEU A 550 15.67 -24.83 -11.57
N GLY A 551 15.20 -25.16 -12.76
CA GLY A 551 13.78 -25.38 -13.03
C GLY A 551 13.23 -26.71 -12.52
N SER A 552 14.10 -27.68 -12.24
CA SER A 552 13.73 -29.02 -11.77
C SER A 552 14.92 -29.78 -11.17
N LEU A 553 14.61 -30.92 -10.53
CA LEU A 553 15.62 -31.84 -10.00
C LEU A 553 16.44 -32.60 -11.06
N ARG A 554 16.12 -32.45 -12.35
CA ARG A 554 16.85 -33.12 -13.44
C ARG A 554 18.29 -32.66 -13.53
N ASP A 555 18.54 -31.38 -13.21
CA ASP A 555 19.84 -30.73 -13.33
C ASP A 555 20.69 -30.81 -12.05
N LEU A 556 20.35 -31.69 -11.09
CA LEU A 556 21.09 -31.87 -9.83
C LEU A 556 22.58 -32.22 -10.01
N HIS A 557 22.95 -32.83 -11.14
CA HIS A 557 24.35 -33.14 -11.45
C HIS A 557 25.25 -31.88 -11.51
N LEU A 558 24.65 -30.69 -11.59
CA LEU A 558 25.39 -29.44 -11.52
C LEU A 558 26.17 -29.28 -10.20
N LEU A 559 25.73 -29.93 -9.12
CA LEU A 559 26.47 -29.97 -7.85
C LEU A 559 27.83 -30.72 -7.97
N ASN A 560 28.11 -31.44 -9.07
CA ASN A 560 29.43 -32.02 -9.32
C ASN A 560 30.43 -30.98 -9.78
N ASP A 561 29.99 -29.81 -10.23
CA ASP A 561 30.86 -28.69 -10.53
C ASP A 561 31.35 -28.06 -9.23
N PRO A 562 32.66 -28.01 -8.96
CA PRO A 562 33.22 -27.49 -7.72
C PRO A 562 33.02 -25.97 -7.56
N THR A 563 32.71 -25.26 -8.65
CA THR A 563 32.44 -23.82 -8.64
C THR A 563 31.04 -23.50 -8.11
N VAL A 564 30.13 -24.48 -8.09
CA VAL A 564 28.76 -24.35 -7.63
C VAL A 564 28.67 -24.72 -6.16
N ASP A 565 28.49 -23.72 -5.30
CA ASP A 565 28.36 -23.91 -3.85
C ASP A 565 27.00 -24.54 -3.49
N ARG A 566 25.89 -23.98 -4.03
CA ARG A 566 24.53 -24.43 -3.73
C ARG A 566 23.63 -24.35 -4.97
N ILE A 567 22.52 -25.06 -4.90
CA ILE A 567 21.44 -24.96 -5.89
C ILE A 567 20.12 -24.56 -5.21
N ILE A 568 19.30 -23.83 -5.96
CA ILE A 568 17.93 -23.49 -5.58
C ILE A 568 16.99 -24.29 -6.48
N VAL A 569 16.06 -25.05 -5.89
CA VAL A 569 15.13 -25.92 -6.63
C VAL A 569 13.69 -25.59 -6.23
N PRO A 570 12.76 -25.40 -7.19
CA PRO A 570 11.38 -25.08 -6.85
C PRO A 570 10.71 -26.23 -6.11
N LEU A 571 10.09 -25.92 -4.97
CA LEU A 571 9.22 -26.84 -4.27
C LEU A 571 7.90 -26.98 -5.04
N VAL A 572 7.59 -28.18 -5.48
CA VAL A 572 6.32 -28.53 -6.11
C VAL A 572 5.51 -29.39 -5.14
N PRO A 573 4.57 -28.82 -4.34
CA PRO A 573 3.98 -29.50 -3.19
C PRO A 573 3.38 -30.87 -3.48
N HIS A 574 2.67 -31.04 -4.59
CA HIS A 574 2.06 -32.32 -4.98
C HIS A 574 3.06 -33.42 -5.42
N ARG A 575 4.35 -33.07 -5.52
CA ARG A 575 5.45 -34.01 -5.84
C ARG A 575 6.36 -34.29 -4.64
N ALA A 576 5.98 -33.85 -3.46
CA ALA A 576 6.86 -33.90 -2.28
C ALA A 576 7.32 -35.36 -1.94
N ALA A 577 6.44 -36.33 -2.09
CA ALA A 577 6.79 -37.75 -1.86
C ALA A 577 7.83 -38.28 -2.87
N ASP A 578 7.67 -37.91 -4.17
CA ASP A 578 8.63 -38.27 -5.22
C ASP A 578 9.97 -37.57 -4.99
N ILE A 579 9.90 -36.35 -4.49
CA ILE A 579 11.06 -35.50 -4.16
C ILE A 579 11.81 -36.11 -2.97
N ALA A 580 11.10 -36.49 -1.90
CA ALA A 580 11.72 -37.12 -0.73
C ALA A 580 12.39 -38.48 -1.09
N ALA A 581 11.76 -39.26 -1.96
CA ALA A 581 12.34 -40.51 -2.47
C ALA A 581 13.57 -40.27 -3.36
N GLY A 582 13.52 -39.24 -4.23
CA GLY A 582 14.65 -38.81 -5.06
C GLY A 582 15.80 -38.20 -4.27
N ALA A 583 15.47 -37.56 -3.13
CA ALA A 583 16.41 -36.97 -2.21
C ALA A 583 17.39 -37.96 -1.55
N ALA A 584 17.06 -39.27 -1.54
CA ALA A 584 17.98 -40.32 -1.12
C ALA A 584 19.28 -40.32 -1.96
N LYS A 585 19.22 -39.84 -3.20
CA LYS A 585 20.41 -39.72 -4.09
C LYS A 585 21.34 -38.59 -3.69
N LEU A 586 20.88 -37.65 -2.84
CA LEU A 586 21.63 -36.46 -2.40
C LEU A 586 22.19 -36.59 -0.96
N ARG A 587 22.35 -37.81 -0.44
CA ARG A 587 22.66 -38.08 0.99
C ARG A 587 23.76 -37.19 1.60
N ASN A 588 24.82 -36.89 0.85
CA ASN A 588 25.96 -36.09 1.33
C ASN A 588 25.92 -34.62 0.91
N ARG A 589 24.89 -34.16 0.19
CA ARG A 589 24.80 -32.80 -0.39
C ARG A 589 23.49 -32.09 -0.07
N ARG A 590 22.76 -32.55 0.94
CA ARG A 590 21.46 -31.97 1.31
C ARG A 590 21.57 -30.52 1.71
N GLU A 591 22.69 -30.14 2.35
CA GLU A 591 22.96 -28.76 2.77
C GLU A 591 23.16 -27.78 1.59
N GLN A 592 23.54 -28.32 0.42
CA GLN A 592 23.74 -27.54 -0.80
C GLN A 592 22.44 -27.28 -1.56
N VAL A 593 21.30 -27.85 -1.12
CA VAL A 593 19.99 -27.70 -1.80
C VAL A 593 19.10 -26.78 -1.01
N ILE A 594 18.70 -25.69 -1.64
CA ILE A 594 17.72 -24.72 -1.11
C ILE A 594 16.38 -24.96 -1.82
N TRP A 595 15.34 -25.22 -1.04
CA TRP A 595 13.99 -25.40 -1.55
C TRP A 595 13.30 -24.05 -1.71
N ASP A 596 12.96 -23.68 -2.95
CA ASP A 596 12.27 -22.44 -3.28
C ASP A 596 10.77 -22.60 -3.11
N LEU A 597 10.19 -21.94 -2.11
CA LEU A 597 8.77 -22.02 -1.82
C LEU A 597 7.94 -21.26 -2.88
N PRO A 598 6.81 -21.83 -3.37
CA PRO A 598 5.96 -21.16 -4.34
C PRO A 598 5.49 -19.80 -3.85
N PHE A 599 5.70 -18.74 -4.63
CA PHE A 599 5.39 -17.36 -4.22
C PHE A 599 3.94 -17.18 -3.75
N ILE A 600 2.97 -17.73 -4.46
CA ILE A 600 1.55 -17.69 -4.09
C ILE A 600 1.12 -19.09 -3.63
N LEU A 601 0.67 -19.17 -2.39
CA LEU A 601 0.07 -20.35 -1.78
C LEU A 601 -1.29 -19.96 -1.22
N PHE A 602 -2.36 -20.28 -1.95
CA PHE A 602 -3.72 -20.10 -1.44
C PHE A 602 -4.02 -21.12 -0.33
N ASP A 603 -4.96 -20.82 0.53
CA ASP A 603 -5.33 -21.70 1.66
C ASP A 603 -5.71 -23.12 1.19
N THR A 604 -6.28 -23.25 -0.03
CA THR A 604 -6.59 -24.54 -0.65
C THR A 604 -5.40 -25.44 -0.91
N THR A 605 -4.20 -24.86 -1.06
CA THR A 605 -2.94 -25.60 -1.33
C THR A 605 -1.98 -25.55 -0.15
N TRP A 606 -2.36 -24.84 0.92
CA TRP A 606 -1.49 -24.58 2.07
C TRP A 606 -1.06 -25.87 2.79
N GLN A 607 -2.02 -26.77 3.06
CA GLN A 607 -1.73 -28.03 3.76
C GLN A 607 -0.74 -28.89 2.97
N GLN A 608 -0.90 -29.00 1.65
CA GLN A 608 0.03 -29.74 0.80
C GLN A 608 1.45 -29.16 0.87
N ALA A 609 1.59 -27.84 0.87
CA ALA A 609 2.89 -27.19 1.00
C ALA A 609 3.52 -27.46 2.38
N ARG A 610 2.72 -27.43 3.45
CA ARG A 610 3.16 -27.72 4.81
C ARG A 610 3.64 -29.16 4.96
N ASP A 611 2.90 -30.12 4.40
CA ASP A 611 3.27 -31.54 4.44
C ASP A 611 4.53 -31.79 3.61
N ALA A 612 4.68 -31.10 2.48
CA ALA A 612 5.89 -31.16 1.67
C ALA A 612 7.12 -30.63 2.42
N VAL A 613 7.01 -29.51 3.10
CA VAL A 613 8.09 -28.95 3.93
C VAL A 613 8.47 -29.92 5.04
N ARG A 614 7.49 -30.47 5.77
CA ARG A 614 7.73 -31.46 6.82
C ARG A 614 8.42 -32.72 6.32
N ALA A 615 7.99 -33.26 5.18
CA ALA A 615 8.61 -34.43 4.55
C ALA A 615 10.08 -34.16 4.19
N LEU A 616 10.38 -32.97 3.65
CA LEU A 616 11.75 -32.55 3.32
C LEU A 616 12.62 -32.41 4.56
N VAL A 617 12.11 -31.75 5.61
CA VAL A 617 12.85 -31.63 6.88
C VAL A 617 13.12 -32.98 7.48
N SER A 618 12.14 -33.87 7.55
CA SER A 618 12.33 -35.27 8.01
C SER A 618 13.31 -36.07 7.13
N ALA A 619 13.45 -35.71 5.86
CA ALA A 619 14.46 -36.26 4.96
C ALA A 619 15.85 -35.60 5.13
N GLY A 620 16.02 -34.67 6.06
CA GLY A 620 17.29 -33.97 6.37
C GLY A 620 17.61 -32.77 5.50
N PHE A 621 16.63 -32.16 4.85
CA PHE A 621 16.78 -30.87 4.17
C PHE A 621 16.36 -29.73 5.08
N HIS A 622 17.23 -28.79 5.30
CA HIS A 622 16.99 -27.69 6.23
C HIS A 622 17.02 -26.29 5.59
N SER A 623 17.35 -26.20 4.29
CA SER A 623 17.49 -24.90 3.60
C SER A 623 16.27 -24.59 2.74
N PHE A 624 15.60 -23.45 3.01
CA PHE A 624 14.39 -23.01 2.33
C PHE A 624 14.43 -21.52 1.98
N ARG A 625 14.00 -21.17 0.75
CA ARG A 625 13.84 -19.77 0.31
C ARG A 625 12.39 -19.35 0.42
N LEU A 626 12.16 -18.31 1.20
CA LEU A 626 10.86 -17.71 1.47
C LEU A 626 10.56 -16.62 0.46
N ASN A 627 9.38 -16.62 -0.15
CA ASN A 627 8.96 -15.65 -1.15
C ASN A 627 7.70 -14.86 -0.75
N ASN A 628 7.13 -15.16 0.41
CA ASN A 628 5.96 -14.50 0.95
C ASN A 628 5.98 -14.51 2.48
N LEU A 629 5.37 -13.52 3.09
CA LEU A 629 5.35 -13.37 4.55
C LEU A 629 4.67 -14.56 5.25
N GLY A 630 3.65 -15.16 4.65
CA GLY A 630 2.98 -16.34 5.21
C GLY A 630 3.87 -17.57 5.32
N HIS A 631 4.98 -17.65 4.58
CA HIS A 631 5.86 -18.84 4.57
C HIS A 631 6.50 -19.11 5.93
N PHE A 632 6.68 -18.12 6.79
CA PHE A 632 7.20 -18.32 8.14
C PHE A 632 6.34 -19.34 8.93
N GLU A 633 5.04 -19.39 8.69
CA GLU A 633 4.11 -20.33 9.33
C GLU A 633 4.23 -21.79 8.84
N LEU A 634 4.86 -22.04 7.72
CA LEU A 634 5.11 -23.42 7.24
C LEU A 634 6.01 -24.19 8.20
N PHE A 635 6.84 -23.49 8.97
CA PHE A 635 7.82 -24.04 9.90
C PHE A 635 7.32 -24.09 11.34
N ASP A 636 6.10 -23.65 11.62
CA ASP A 636 5.50 -23.76 12.93
C ASP A 636 5.28 -25.23 13.32
N GLY A 637 5.85 -25.64 14.46
CA GLY A 637 5.81 -27.00 14.97
C GLY A 637 6.77 -27.99 14.28
N VAL A 638 7.73 -27.48 13.50
CA VAL A 638 8.89 -28.27 13.05
C VAL A 638 9.86 -28.45 14.23
N ARG A 639 10.21 -29.71 14.55
CA ARG A 639 11.06 -30.04 15.71
C ARG A 639 12.49 -29.52 15.57
N GLU A 640 13.03 -29.58 14.34
CA GLU A 640 14.39 -29.20 13.98
C GLU A 640 14.49 -27.70 13.60
N ARG A 641 13.70 -26.83 14.24
CA ARG A 641 13.62 -25.40 13.88
C ARG A 641 14.97 -24.68 13.96
N GLU A 642 15.83 -25.05 14.88
CA GLU A 642 17.16 -24.46 15.07
C GLU A 642 18.14 -24.86 13.94
N ALA A 643 17.91 -25.99 13.27
CA ALA A 643 18.70 -26.43 12.13
C ALA A 643 18.29 -25.75 10.82
N LEU A 644 17.14 -25.06 10.77
CA LEU A 644 16.63 -24.45 9.56
C LEU A 644 17.52 -23.28 9.12
N LYS A 645 17.83 -23.27 7.84
CA LYS A 645 18.55 -22.18 7.14
C LYS A 645 17.56 -21.48 6.21
N LEU A 646 17.01 -20.37 6.67
CA LEU A 646 16.01 -19.62 5.91
C LEU A 646 16.67 -18.51 5.09
N THR A 647 16.31 -18.42 3.82
CA THR A 647 16.71 -17.37 2.89
C THR A 647 15.50 -16.54 2.53
N ALA A 648 15.54 -15.23 2.69
CA ALA A 648 14.52 -14.33 2.14
C ALA A 648 14.76 -14.15 0.64
N GLY A 649 13.80 -14.55 -0.19
CA GLY A 649 13.82 -14.28 -1.62
C GLY A 649 13.58 -12.80 -1.93
N TYR A 650 13.98 -12.32 -3.11
CA TYR A 650 13.84 -10.92 -3.49
C TYR A 650 12.38 -10.39 -3.46
N ARG A 651 11.39 -11.29 -3.48
CA ARG A 651 9.96 -10.94 -3.37
C ARG A 651 9.53 -10.46 -1.97
N LEU A 652 10.42 -10.58 -0.99
CA LEU A 652 10.26 -10.01 0.36
C LEU A 652 10.87 -8.61 0.47
N PHE A 653 11.43 -8.08 -0.61
CA PHE A 653 11.86 -6.68 -0.76
C PHE A 653 12.98 -6.22 0.19
N SER A 654 14.18 -6.77 0.04
CA SER A 654 15.35 -6.28 0.76
C SER A 654 16.07 -5.20 -0.06
N LEU A 655 15.63 -3.93 0.05
CA LEU A 655 16.18 -2.77 -0.68
C LEU A 655 17.04 -1.87 0.22
N ASN A 656 17.05 -2.11 1.53
CA ASN A 656 17.81 -1.36 2.51
C ASN A 656 18.25 -2.24 3.68
N SER A 657 19.17 -1.75 4.47
CA SER A 657 19.78 -2.49 5.59
C SER A 657 18.80 -2.80 6.72
N GLN A 658 17.83 -1.92 6.99
CA GLN A 658 16.82 -2.13 8.01
C GLN A 658 15.83 -3.22 7.60
N ALA A 659 15.48 -3.33 6.30
CA ALA A 659 14.68 -4.43 5.79
C ALA A 659 15.42 -5.77 5.88
N ALA A 660 16.71 -5.82 5.56
CA ALA A 660 17.53 -7.02 5.73
C ALA A 660 17.59 -7.45 7.20
N SER A 661 17.81 -6.49 8.12
CA SER A 661 17.79 -6.75 9.57
C SER A 661 16.40 -7.18 10.08
N ALA A 662 15.31 -6.67 9.50
CA ALA A 662 13.96 -7.11 9.83
C ALA A 662 13.77 -8.62 9.57
N TRP A 663 14.32 -9.13 8.49
CA TRP A 663 14.29 -10.57 8.20
C TRP A 663 15.19 -11.37 9.14
N LYS A 664 16.35 -10.83 9.48
CA LYS A 664 17.23 -11.43 10.53
C LYS A 664 16.48 -11.60 11.86
N ASP A 665 15.77 -10.56 12.30
CA ASP A 665 15.00 -10.60 13.54
C ASP A 665 13.91 -11.71 13.52
N LEU A 666 13.53 -12.19 12.32
CA LEU A 666 12.61 -13.31 12.10
C LEU A 666 13.31 -14.65 11.85
N GLY A 667 14.63 -14.73 12.05
CA GLY A 667 15.42 -15.96 11.92
C GLY A 667 15.91 -16.27 10.50
N VAL A 668 15.93 -15.29 9.61
CA VAL A 668 16.51 -15.44 8.26
C VAL A 668 18.03 -15.24 8.34
N GLY A 669 18.80 -16.17 7.77
CA GLY A 669 20.25 -16.11 7.72
C GLY A 669 20.84 -15.50 6.44
N GLU A 670 20.04 -15.46 5.36
CA GLU A 670 20.47 -14.93 4.06
C GLU A 670 19.32 -14.14 3.40
N VAL A 671 19.65 -13.03 2.75
CA VAL A 671 18.67 -12.25 1.97
C VAL A 671 19.11 -12.16 0.50
N THR A 672 18.22 -12.47 -0.42
CA THR A 672 18.40 -12.18 -1.84
C THR A 672 17.97 -10.74 -2.08
N LEU A 673 18.91 -9.89 -2.49
CA LEU A 673 18.69 -8.47 -2.72
C LEU A 673 17.74 -8.23 -3.89
N TYR A 674 17.15 -7.06 -3.90
CA TYR A 674 16.08 -6.72 -4.83
C TYR A 674 16.62 -6.45 -6.24
N PRO A 675 16.19 -7.18 -7.28
CA PRO A 675 16.79 -7.08 -8.62
C PRO A 675 16.44 -5.79 -9.35
N GLU A 676 15.47 -5.04 -8.88
CA GLU A 676 15.07 -3.74 -9.41
C GLU A 676 16.00 -2.61 -8.94
N ASP A 677 16.94 -2.89 -8.04
CA ASP A 677 17.86 -1.93 -7.43
C ASP A 677 18.83 -1.31 -8.43
N ASP A 678 19.34 -0.14 -8.10
CA ASP A 678 20.40 0.53 -8.83
C ASP A 678 21.78 0.37 -8.16
N ARG A 679 22.81 0.69 -8.92
CA ARG A 679 24.21 0.55 -8.50
C ARG A 679 24.53 1.28 -7.20
N GLU A 680 24.07 2.52 -7.08
CA GLU A 680 24.39 3.37 -5.92
C GLU A 680 23.74 2.85 -4.65
N ASN A 681 22.46 2.53 -4.71
CA ASN A 681 21.75 2.01 -3.56
C ASN A 681 22.27 0.62 -3.15
N LEU A 682 22.54 -0.25 -4.14
CA LEU A 682 23.11 -1.57 -3.87
C LEU A 682 24.47 -1.46 -3.17
N ALA A 683 25.35 -0.57 -3.64
CA ALA A 683 26.62 -0.31 -2.98
C ALA A 683 26.46 0.24 -1.57
N ALA A 684 25.53 1.17 -1.35
CA ALA A 684 25.23 1.73 -0.04
C ALA A 684 24.73 0.66 0.95
N LEU A 685 23.84 -0.23 0.49
CA LEU A 685 23.32 -1.34 1.29
C LEU A 685 24.39 -2.36 1.65
N LEU A 686 25.22 -2.79 0.70
CA LEU A 686 26.26 -3.79 0.91
C LEU A 686 27.34 -3.33 1.90
N ARG A 687 27.53 -2.03 2.06
CA ARG A 687 28.44 -1.45 3.06
C ARG A 687 27.88 -1.51 4.49
N ARG A 688 26.62 -1.91 4.70
CA ARG A 688 26.02 -1.96 6.04
C ARG A 688 26.21 -3.33 6.68
N ASP A 689 26.40 -3.33 7.99
CA ASP A 689 26.45 -4.57 8.76
C ASP A 689 25.04 -5.04 9.13
N THR A 690 24.41 -5.74 8.21
CA THR A 690 23.05 -6.27 8.42
C THR A 690 23.02 -7.52 9.29
N GLY A 691 24.19 -8.16 9.50
CA GLY A 691 24.30 -9.42 10.23
C GLY A 691 23.62 -10.62 9.55
N VAL A 692 23.32 -10.52 8.24
CA VAL A 692 22.86 -11.63 7.37
C VAL A 692 23.72 -11.69 6.12
N GLU A 693 23.85 -12.90 5.53
CA GLU A 693 24.49 -13.03 4.23
C GLU A 693 23.66 -12.37 3.14
N THR A 694 24.32 -11.72 2.16
CA THR A 694 23.65 -11.09 1.03
C THR A 694 23.88 -11.90 -0.24
N ALA A 695 22.80 -12.16 -0.97
CA ALA A 695 22.84 -12.82 -2.28
C ALA A 695 22.31 -11.88 -3.36
N ILE A 696 23.02 -11.76 -4.48
CA ILE A 696 22.62 -10.94 -5.62
C ILE A 696 22.30 -11.84 -6.80
N THR A 697 21.08 -11.70 -7.34
CA THR A 697 20.76 -12.35 -8.63
C THR A 697 21.53 -11.61 -9.73
N VAL A 698 22.46 -12.31 -10.35
CA VAL A 698 23.32 -11.75 -11.42
C VAL A 698 22.90 -12.21 -12.82
N HIS A 699 22.02 -13.18 -12.92
CA HIS A 699 21.41 -13.58 -14.20
C HIS A 699 20.09 -14.29 -13.97
N GLY A 700 19.12 -14.08 -14.85
CA GLY A 700 17.88 -14.85 -14.89
C GLY A 700 16.74 -14.17 -15.65
N GLN A 701 15.66 -14.91 -15.86
CA GLN A 701 14.42 -14.38 -16.40
C GLN A 701 13.51 -13.89 -15.28
N ILE A 702 13.48 -12.60 -15.05
CA ILE A 702 12.65 -12.00 -14.00
C ILE A 702 11.20 -11.94 -14.46
N PRO A 703 10.23 -12.53 -13.70
CA PRO A 703 8.81 -12.35 -13.96
C PRO A 703 8.40 -10.89 -13.71
N LEU A 704 8.22 -10.11 -14.78
CA LEU A 704 7.85 -8.70 -14.72
C LEU A 704 6.46 -8.48 -14.15
N ILE A 705 5.56 -9.45 -14.37
CA ILE A 705 4.20 -9.50 -13.82
C ILE A 705 3.92 -10.91 -13.33
N THR A 706 3.33 -11.01 -12.15
CA THR A 706 2.70 -12.22 -11.64
C THR A 706 1.24 -11.92 -11.31
N SER A 707 0.30 -12.65 -11.89
CA SER A 707 -1.13 -12.37 -11.84
C SER A 707 -1.97 -13.62 -11.67
N ARG A 708 -3.15 -13.48 -11.06
CA ARG A 708 -4.22 -14.50 -11.09
C ARG A 708 -5.11 -14.35 -12.32
N ILE A 709 -5.00 -13.24 -13.07
CA ILE A 709 -5.78 -12.98 -14.28
C ILE A 709 -5.31 -13.91 -15.40
N HIS A 710 -6.23 -14.69 -15.95
CA HIS A 710 -5.96 -15.51 -17.13
C HIS A 710 -6.21 -14.72 -18.42
N ILE A 711 -5.24 -14.69 -19.33
CA ILE A 711 -5.34 -14.01 -20.61
C ILE A 711 -5.83 -15.00 -21.66
N ARG A 712 -7.09 -14.83 -22.09
CA ARG A 712 -7.70 -15.72 -23.09
C ARG A 712 -7.02 -15.57 -24.44
N GLY A 713 -6.82 -16.68 -25.12
CA GLY A 713 -6.33 -16.71 -26.49
C GLY A 713 -4.83 -16.46 -26.66
N VAL A 714 -4.07 -16.23 -25.58
CA VAL A 714 -2.61 -16.11 -25.63
C VAL A 714 -1.99 -17.43 -25.18
N ARG A 715 -1.07 -17.97 -26.00
CA ARG A 715 -0.31 -19.19 -25.72
C ARG A 715 1.17 -18.84 -25.45
N SER A 716 1.84 -19.67 -24.65
CA SER A 716 3.24 -19.46 -24.27
C SER A 716 4.27 -19.70 -25.37
N ASP A 717 3.85 -20.28 -26.49
CA ASP A 717 4.71 -20.57 -27.64
C ASP A 717 5.02 -19.35 -28.52
N ARG A 718 4.31 -18.25 -28.34
CA ARG A 718 4.51 -17.02 -29.11
C ARG A 718 4.48 -15.79 -28.20
N PRO A 719 5.37 -14.80 -28.44
CA PRO A 719 5.41 -13.60 -27.65
C PRO A 719 4.24 -12.66 -27.93
N VAL A 720 3.87 -11.90 -26.92
CA VAL A 720 3.06 -10.68 -27.05
C VAL A 720 4.02 -9.52 -27.30
N VAL A 721 3.79 -8.71 -28.32
CA VAL A 721 4.73 -7.69 -28.78
C VAL A 721 4.17 -6.30 -28.51
N SER A 722 4.97 -5.40 -27.94
CA SER A 722 4.60 -3.99 -27.74
C SER A 722 4.64 -3.19 -29.07
N ASP A 723 4.19 -1.96 -29.04
CA ASP A 723 4.30 -0.99 -30.14
C ASP A 723 5.75 -0.53 -30.43
N ARG A 724 6.70 -0.95 -29.58
CA ARG A 724 8.15 -0.73 -29.71
C ARG A 724 8.91 -2.01 -30.07
N ASP A 725 8.20 -3.03 -30.54
CA ASP A 725 8.74 -4.35 -30.87
C ASP A 725 9.38 -5.12 -29.71
N GLU A 726 9.12 -4.68 -28.45
CA GLU A 726 9.53 -5.42 -27.26
C GLU A 726 8.66 -6.68 -27.14
N LYS A 727 9.28 -7.83 -26.86
CA LYS A 727 8.62 -9.12 -26.83
C LYS A 727 8.48 -9.65 -25.40
N TYR A 728 7.29 -10.13 -25.09
CA TYR A 728 6.97 -10.63 -23.77
C TYR A 728 6.40 -12.05 -23.84
N ILE A 729 6.94 -12.93 -23.03
CA ILE A 729 6.52 -14.32 -22.91
C ILE A 729 5.45 -14.40 -21.83
N VAL A 730 4.29 -14.91 -22.20
CA VAL A 730 3.16 -15.12 -21.27
C VAL A 730 3.07 -16.59 -20.95
N GLN A 731 3.22 -16.96 -19.68
CA GLN A 731 3.11 -18.34 -19.21
C GLN A 731 1.96 -18.45 -18.21
N SER A 732 1.18 -19.53 -18.32
CA SER A 732 0.13 -19.87 -17.34
C SER A 732 0.44 -21.20 -16.70
N ARG A 733 0.65 -21.20 -15.37
CA ARG A 733 0.98 -22.39 -14.60
C ARG A 733 0.39 -22.31 -13.19
N GLY A 734 -0.21 -23.38 -12.70
CA GLY A 734 -0.72 -23.44 -11.33
C GLY A 734 -1.80 -22.39 -11.02
N GLY A 735 -2.59 -21.96 -12.02
CA GLY A 735 -3.63 -20.91 -11.84
C GLY A 735 -3.06 -19.49 -11.84
N LEU A 736 -1.77 -19.30 -12.09
CA LEU A 736 -1.12 -18.00 -12.21
C LEU A 736 -0.64 -17.76 -13.64
N THR A 737 -0.68 -16.50 -14.04
CA THR A 737 -0.10 -15.98 -15.27
C THR A 737 1.15 -15.17 -14.92
N THR A 738 2.28 -15.52 -15.51
CA THR A 738 3.52 -14.75 -15.44
C THR A 738 3.83 -14.14 -16.79
N ILE A 739 4.35 -12.93 -16.79
CA ILE A 739 4.80 -12.22 -17.98
C ILE A 739 6.26 -11.84 -17.76
N SER A 740 7.13 -12.33 -18.63
CA SER A 740 8.57 -12.06 -18.62
C SER A 740 8.98 -11.41 -19.93
N SER A 741 10.09 -10.69 -19.93
CA SER A 741 10.73 -10.24 -21.18
C SER A 741 11.34 -11.44 -21.91
N GLU A 742 11.42 -11.39 -23.25
CA GLU A 742 12.26 -12.32 -24.03
C GLU A 742 13.75 -12.05 -23.75
N THR A 743 14.10 -10.84 -23.35
CA THR A 743 15.45 -10.44 -22.91
C THR A 743 15.66 -10.80 -21.44
N ASP A 744 16.71 -11.55 -21.13
CA ASP A 744 17.07 -11.92 -19.77
C ASP A 744 17.68 -10.74 -19.02
N PHE A 745 17.53 -10.72 -17.68
CA PHE A 745 18.30 -9.88 -16.78
C PHE A 745 19.72 -10.41 -16.62
N SER A 746 20.74 -9.53 -16.65
CA SER A 746 22.10 -9.94 -16.32
C SER A 746 22.96 -8.80 -15.78
N LEU A 747 23.68 -9.09 -14.71
CA LEU A 747 24.79 -8.31 -14.17
C LEU A 747 26.13 -9.03 -14.35
N ILE A 748 26.18 -10.11 -15.13
CA ILE A 748 27.44 -10.73 -15.58
C ILE A 748 28.15 -9.70 -16.46
N GLY A 749 29.42 -9.47 -16.19
CA GLY A 749 30.21 -8.33 -16.70
C GLY A 749 30.44 -7.24 -15.64
N HIS A 750 29.76 -7.35 -14.48
CA HIS A 750 29.95 -6.48 -13.32
C HIS A 750 30.33 -7.25 -12.06
N LEU A 751 30.67 -8.55 -12.17
CA LEU A 751 30.90 -9.39 -10.98
C LEU A 751 32.09 -8.91 -10.15
N ALA A 752 33.17 -8.44 -10.78
CA ALA A 752 34.30 -7.86 -10.08
C ALA A 752 33.90 -6.61 -9.28
N GLU A 753 33.09 -5.74 -9.85
CA GLU A 753 32.54 -4.56 -9.20
C GLU A 753 31.63 -4.94 -7.99
N LEU A 754 30.75 -5.91 -8.17
CA LEU A 754 29.85 -6.39 -7.13
C LEU A 754 30.61 -7.02 -5.96
N ARG A 755 31.72 -7.77 -6.23
CA ARG A 755 32.62 -8.27 -5.19
C ARG A 755 33.28 -7.12 -4.42
N ALA A 756 33.74 -6.10 -5.13
CA ALA A 756 34.34 -4.90 -4.51
C ALA A 756 33.32 -4.13 -3.63
N MET A 757 32.02 -4.16 -3.96
CA MET A 757 30.96 -3.60 -3.13
C MET A 757 30.71 -4.43 -1.86
N GLY A 758 31.19 -5.68 -1.78
CA GLY A 758 31.04 -6.56 -0.63
C GLY A 758 29.96 -7.64 -0.75
N ALA A 759 29.62 -8.07 -1.96
CA ALA A 759 28.67 -9.14 -2.20
C ALA A 759 29.21 -10.49 -1.69
N ASP A 760 28.45 -11.21 -0.86
CA ASP A 760 28.84 -12.52 -0.31
C ASP A 760 28.52 -13.68 -1.27
N ARG A 761 27.51 -13.51 -2.14
CA ARG A 761 26.99 -14.59 -2.99
C ARG A 761 26.34 -14.09 -4.26
N PHE A 762 26.52 -14.83 -5.35
CA PHE A 762 25.83 -14.61 -6.62
C PHE A 762 24.82 -15.72 -6.91
N VAL A 763 23.66 -15.35 -7.47
CA VAL A 763 22.63 -16.26 -7.93
C VAL A 763 22.50 -16.18 -9.46
N VAL A 764 22.75 -17.29 -10.14
CA VAL A 764 22.49 -17.46 -11.57
C VAL A 764 21.23 -18.31 -11.72
N ASP A 765 20.14 -17.71 -12.22
CA ASP A 765 18.86 -18.41 -12.40
C ASP A 765 18.75 -18.99 -13.82
N LEU A 766 18.88 -20.30 -13.92
CA LEU A 766 18.75 -21.08 -15.16
C LEU A 766 17.41 -21.84 -15.25
N ALA A 767 16.46 -21.54 -14.37
CA ALA A 767 15.21 -22.29 -14.27
C ALA A 767 14.40 -22.32 -15.58
N HIS A 768 14.52 -21.29 -16.40
CA HIS A 768 13.80 -21.14 -17.67
C HIS A 768 14.51 -21.80 -18.87
N VAL A 769 15.83 -22.01 -18.81
CA VAL A 769 16.62 -22.57 -19.92
C VAL A 769 17.17 -23.98 -19.64
N GLY A 770 17.35 -24.32 -18.35
CA GLY A 770 18.02 -25.56 -17.91
C GLY A 770 19.55 -25.47 -17.95
N ALA A 771 20.22 -25.95 -16.91
CA ALA A 771 21.66 -25.77 -16.72
C ALA A 771 22.50 -26.49 -17.81
N PHE A 772 22.07 -27.65 -18.28
CA PHE A 772 22.77 -28.45 -19.27
C PHE A 772 22.35 -28.16 -20.72
N SER A 773 21.43 -27.26 -20.97
CA SER A 773 21.10 -26.78 -22.30
C SER A 773 22.27 -26.01 -22.91
N PRO A 774 22.34 -25.88 -24.24
CA PRO A 774 23.36 -25.03 -24.89
C PRO A 774 23.39 -23.60 -24.32
N ARG A 775 22.21 -23.02 -24.07
CA ARG A 775 22.11 -21.66 -23.52
C ARG A 775 22.57 -21.61 -22.06
N GLY A 776 22.18 -22.60 -21.22
CA GLY A 776 22.61 -22.68 -19.82
C GLY A 776 24.13 -22.80 -19.68
N LYS A 777 24.76 -23.66 -20.51
CA LYS A 777 26.22 -23.80 -20.56
C LYS A 777 26.91 -22.49 -20.98
N GLN A 778 26.36 -21.79 -21.97
CA GLN A 778 26.88 -20.46 -22.41
C GLN A 778 26.79 -19.44 -21.27
N ILE A 779 25.71 -19.41 -20.49
CA ILE A 779 25.55 -18.51 -19.36
C ILE A 779 26.56 -18.82 -18.26
N LEU A 780 26.76 -20.10 -17.90
CA LEU A 780 27.75 -20.49 -16.91
C LEU A 780 29.20 -20.18 -17.36
N ALA A 781 29.52 -20.36 -18.63
CA ALA A 781 30.81 -19.95 -19.19
C ALA A 781 30.97 -18.43 -19.14
N ALA A 782 29.93 -17.68 -19.51
CA ALA A 782 29.93 -16.22 -19.44
C ALA A 782 30.13 -15.72 -17.98
N TYR A 783 29.50 -16.40 -17.00
CA TYR A 783 29.73 -16.12 -15.58
C TYR A 783 31.20 -16.36 -15.16
N ALA A 784 31.78 -17.48 -15.56
CA ALA A 784 33.16 -17.81 -15.22
C ALA A 784 34.17 -16.81 -15.79
N GLU A 785 33.91 -16.25 -16.99
CA GLU A 785 34.76 -15.28 -17.68
C GLU A 785 34.42 -13.82 -17.33
N ASP A 786 33.39 -13.57 -16.53
CA ASP A 786 32.79 -12.26 -16.23
C ASP A 786 32.50 -11.44 -17.51
N ARG A 787 31.96 -12.10 -18.55
CA ARG A 787 31.56 -11.48 -19.82
C ARG A 787 30.06 -11.48 -19.99
N PRO A 788 29.41 -10.31 -20.29
CA PRO A 788 27.96 -10.26 -20.39
C PRO A 788 27.43 -11.18 -21.50
N PRO A 789 26.44 -12.03 -21.21
CA PRO A 789 25.78 -12.83 -22.22
C PRO A 789 25.07 -11.93 -23.25
N ALA A 790 24.97 -12.40 -24.51
CA ALA A 790 24.27 -11.66 -25.56
C ALA A 790 22.77 -11.49 -25.22
N GLN A 791 22.18 -10.38 -25.65
CA GLN A 791 20.75 -10.06 -25.50
C GLN A 791 20.26 -10.07 -24.06
N THR A 792 20.99 -9.39 -23.17
CA THR A 792 20.61 -9.21 -21.77
C THR A 792 20.41 -7.74 -21.42
N SER A 793 19.78 -7.47 -20.29
CA SER A 793 19.55 -6.14 -19.72
C SER A 793 20.06 -6.10 -18.30
N SER A 794 20.80 -5.06 -17.93
CA SER A 794 21.22 -4.78 -16.55
C SER A 794 20.09 -4.22 -15.68
N PHE A 795 18.88 -4.11 -16.22
CA PHE A 795 17.69 -3.56 -15.59
C PHE A 795 17.93 -2.09 -15.18
N ASN A 796 17.96 -1.82 -13.86
CA ASN A 796 18.22 -0.45 -13.36
C ASN A 796 19.66 -0.28 -12.84
N PHE A 797 20.49 -1.30 -12.87
CA PHE A 797 21.85 -1.24 -12.31
C PHE A 797 22.68 -0.08 -12.88
N GLU A 798 22.53 0.20 -14.19
CA GLU A 798 23.17 1.31 -14.86
C GLU A 798 22.27 2.55 -14.99
N ARG A 799 21.11 2.54 -14.34
CA ARG A 799 20.14 3.63 -14.36
C ARG A 799 19.67 3.89 -12.95
N GLU A 800 19.22 5.08 -12.65
CA GLU A 800 18.62 5.36 -11.36
C GLU A 800 17.27 4.66 -11.22
N LEU A 801 17.06 4.00 -10.08
CA LEU A 801 15.75 3.50 -9.66
C LEU A 801 14.94 4.65 -9.06
N VAL A 802 13.94 5.12 -9.79
CA VAL A 802 13.11 6.26 -9.41
C VAL A 802 11.76 5.81 -8.85
#